data_c086e7fd22da7dead832019d4cdc6a17
#
_entry.id   c086e7fd22da7dead832019d4cdc6a17
#
_cell.length_a   1.000
_cell.length_b   1.000
_cell.length_c   1.000
_cell.angle_alpha   90.00
_cell.angle_beta   90.00
_cell.angle_gamma   90.00
#
_symmetry.space_group_name_H-M   'P 1'
#
loop_
_entity.id
_entity.type
_entity.pdbx_description
1 polymer ?
#
loop_
_entity_poly.entity_id
_entity_poly.type
_entity_poly.pdbx_seq_one_letter_code
_entity_poly.pdbx_strand_id
1 'polypeptide(L)'
;MAAAFAAAALIVPGPFVRPGAAVAGPANIWILFDLGDGGYDWSHTFLLNPTAVNATWNATLAAATQLGLTIKWNWYACCGVAVSDVGNRNPPAGFVGLYKWDGAQNRWQFTSTGISNLVLSDGDSIALYDAAFDGVTFAGRYPVPSPQNPYPSMQFRGDATNRGTSNSKAPNSVRVLWDHDTGVSEIGSTPSVAYGKVFVNSRNGLFALNESTGQEVWRNRVVHGVSSPSVFDGGLIVGGSDGRVHWVNATSGAERWNVSLLTNPGFSGITSSPKVVFDRVYLGTFNESGGPGEVVSLWASNGTMAWRHAASSIHFSSPAVANGMVYVGLMGTYNRTTGITFDPPFGILALGAAKGDLKWFFPTNGSVAASPLVSGNSVLSSSKNGYVYSVNATSGAEIWRANVGAGISSSAEHGGILFVGGGGFGGAGRVTAVASSTGGILWALVPNGPVQSSISYADGKIVFSTNTANGTVYCLDAATGEVVWEFVPTPAQYILGSPSFADGMLFTPSDNGHLYAIAEASGGPLNITVEQPSRISDAVDARVNITVAASFGAATDVTLLVSFVARNVTPESLSPFRHEGLSYTWKLGTIPFGSSREIRVLVKGLCVPPPLPPGSGPVTGCGTTGAVGFISMTSSTRQGVSFPAVIYIFKVENWATTGPAPTPSATLFLAIGIVAALIVAAVALSVAWRKRRGH
;
A
#
# COMPACT_ATOMS: atom_id res chain seq x y z
N MET A 1 -13.89 -16.69 -26.36
CA MET A 1 -13.89 -15.36 -25.71
C MET A 1 -14.76 -14.32 -26.43
N ALA A 2 -14.76 -14.23 -27.74
CA ALA A 2 -15.66 -13.32 -28.47
C ALA A 2 -17.18 -13.61 -28.31
N ALA A 3 -17.58 -14.84 -28.00
CA ALA A 3 -18.97 -15.25 -27.85
C ALA A 3 -19.61 -14.88 -26.49
N ALA A 4 -18.80 -14.66 -25.43
CA ALA A 4 -19.33 -14.25 -24.12
C ALA A 4 -19.69 -12.76 -24.04
N PHE A 5 -19.10 -11.92 -24.90
CA PHE A 5 -19.44 -10.49 -24.99
C PHE A 5 -20.74 -10.23 -25.77
N ALA A 6 -21.18 -11.17 -26.59
CA ALA A 6 -22.39 -11.00 -27.41
C ALA A 6 -23.71 -11.27 -26.67
N ALA A 7 -23.70 -11.93 -25.52
CA ALA A 7 -24.92 -12.30 -24.79
C ALA A 7 -25.43 -11.20 -23.84
N ALA A 8 -24.63 -10.19 -23.53
CA ALA A 8 -25.03 -9.05 -22.67
C ALA A 8 -25.58 -7.82 -23.44
N ALA A 9 -25.65 -7.89 -24.77
CA ALA A 9 -25.94 -6.72 -25.64
C ALA A 9 -27.35 -6.71 -26.26
N LEU A 10 -28.32 -7.46 -25.72
CA LEU A 10 -29.71 -7.45 -26.20
C LEU A 10 -30.65 -6.74 -25.24
N ILE A 11 -30.37 -5.47 -24.97
CA ILE A 11 -31.39 -4.50 -24.56
C ILE A 11 -31.33 -3.38 -25.60
N VAL A 12 -32.34 -3.38 -26.49
CA VAL A 12 -32.53 -2.34 -27.51
C VAL A 12 -32.88 -1.02 -26.78
N PRO A 13 -32.10 0.05 -26.92
CA PRO A 13 -32.48 1.34 -26.41
C PRO A 13 -33.31 2.08 -27.43
N GLY A 14 -34.50 2.54 -27.03
CA GLY A 14 -35.20 3.61 -27.71
C GLY A 14 -34.34 4.90 -27.68
N PRO A 15 -34.68 5.93 -28.48
CA PRO A 15 -33.90 7.15 -28.59
C PRO A 15 -33.96 7.94 -27.29
N PHE A 16 -32.93 7.82 -26.44
CA PHE A 16 -32.72 8.71 -25.32
C PHE A 16 -32.26 10.08 -25.85
N VAL A 17 -33.14 11.05 -25.76
CA VAL A 17 -32.76 12.46 -25.81
C VAL A 17 -31.88 12.71 -24.58
N ARG A 18 -30.59 12.89 -24.77
CA ARG A 18 -29.69 13.30 -23.69
C ARG A 18 -30.10 14.69 -23.19
N PRO A 19 -30.39 14.88 -21.90
CA PRO A 19 -30.36 16.22 -21.32
C PRO A 19 -28.97 16.77 -21.56
N GLY A 20 -28.81 18.02 -21.96
CA GLY A 20 -27.53 18.65 -22.24
C GLY A 20 -26.57 18.36 -21.09
N ALA A 21 -25.54 17.56 -21.37
CA ALA A 21 -24.54 17.20 -20.38
C ALA A 21 -23.85 18.49 -19.94
N ALA A 22 -23.98 18.81 -18.66
CA ALA A 22 -23.17 19.83 -18.05
C ALA A 22 -21.70 19.49 -18.32
N VAL A 23 -20.94 20.43 -18.88
CA VAL A 23 -19.50 20.25 -19.11
C VAL A 23 -18.87 20.00 -17.75
N ALA A 24 -18.41 18.80 -17.49
CA ALA A 24 -17.69 18.49 -16.26
C ALA A 24 -16.42 19.33 -16.23
N GLY A 25 -16.22 20.08 -15.15
CA GLY A 25 -14.98 20.83 -14.93
C GLY A 25 -13.77 19.89 -14.82
N PRO A 26 -12.56 20.42 -14.78
CA PRO A 26 -11.36 19.64 -14.51
C PRO A 26 -11.51 18.82 -13.21
N ALA A 27 -10.88 17.67 -13.15
CA ALA A 27 -11.03 16.73 -12.04
C ALA A 27 -9.68 16.21 -11.54
N ASN A 28 -9.47 16.23 -10.23
CA ASN A 28 -8.42 15.47 -9.56
C ASN A 28 -8.92 14.06 -9.35
N ILE A 29 -8.17 13.08 -9.76
CA ILE A 29 -8.55 11.68 -9.62
C ILE A 29 -7.41 10.85 -9.02
N TRP A 30 -7.80 9.82 -8.31
CA TRP A 30 -6.90 8.80 -7.81
C TRP A 30 -7.01 7.53 -8.64
N ILE A 31 -5.89 6.93 -8.96
CA ILE A 31 -5.83 5.69 -9.73
C ILE A 31 -5.06 4.68 -8.92
N LEU A 32 -5.73 3.59 -8.56
CA LEU A 32 -5.12 2.41 -7.95
C LEU A 32 -4.76 1.41 -9.05
N PHE A 33 -3.54 0.93 -9.01
CA PHE A 33 -3.09 -0.25 -9.73
C PHE A 33 -2.91 -1.38 -8.74
N ASP A 34 -3.87 -2.30 -8.66
CA ASP A 34 -3.80 -3.48 -7.79
C ASP A 34 -3.38 -4.68 -8.64
N LEU A 35 -2.22 -5.25 -8.31
CA LEU A 35 -1.55 -6.25 -9.13
C LEU A 35 -2.06 -7.68 -8.86
N GLY A 36 -3.05 -7.85 -7.97
CA GLY A 36 -3.67 -9.15 -7.67
C GLY A 36 -2.77 -10.15 -6.93
N ASP A 37 -1.57 -9.72 -6.55
CA ASP A 37 -0.55 -10.53 -5.88
C ASP A 37 -0.15 -9.96 -4.51
N GLY A 38 -0.89 -8.97 -4.03
CA GLY A 38 -0.61 -8.21 -2.82
C GLY A 38 0.21 -6.93 -3.07
N GLY A 39 0.78 -6.78 -4.27
CA GLY A 39 1.41 -5.53 -4.70
C GLY A 39 0.37 -4.55 -5.24
N TYR A 40 0.57 -3.28 -4.97
CA TYR A 40 -0.29 -2.20 -5.47
C TYR A 40 0.44 -0.87 -5.48
N ASP A 41 -0.01 0.04 -6.35
CA ASP A 41 0.49 1.40 -6.41
C ASP A 41 -0.65 2.40 -6.61
N TRP A 42 -0.53 3.56 -5.98
CA TRP A 42 -1.44 4.68 -6.15
C TRP A 42 -0.80 5.79 -6.98
N SER A 43 -1.57 6.34 -7.91
CA SER A 43 -1.23 7.57 -8.62
C SER A 43 -2.32 8.61 -8.44
N HIS A 44 -1.92 9.86 -8.31
CA HIS A 44 -2.81 11.01 -8.32
C HIS A 44 -2.59 11.79 -9.60
N THR A 45 -3.64 12.07 -10.35
CA THR A 45 -3.54 12.76 -11.63
C THR A 45 -4.68 13.74 -11.84
N PHE A 46 -4.52 14.62 -12.81
CA PHE A 46 -5.45 15.69 -13.11
C PHE A 46 -5.99 15.58 -14.53
N LEU A 47 -7.33 15.59 -14.65
CA LEU A 47 -8.04 15.59 -15.91
C LEU A 47 -8.51 17.01 -16.25
N LEU A 48 -7.92 17.64 -17.27
CA LEU A 48 -8.35 18.94 -17.74
C LEU A 48 -9.77 18.93 -18.32
N ASN A 49 -10.10 17.89 -19.06
CA ASN A 49 -11.41 17.70 -19.67
C ASN A 49 -11.86 16.24 -19.48
N PRO A 50 -12.52 15.91 -18.36
CA PRO A 50 -12.97 14.55 -18.07
C PRO A 50 -13.95 13.97 -19.08
N THR A 51 -14.64 14.82 -19.84
CA THR A 51 -15.62 14.40 -20.86
C THR A 51 -14.99 14.15 -22.23
N ALA A 52 -13.69 14.47 -22.41
CA ALA A 52 -13.02 14.17 -23.65
C ALA A 52 -12.90 12.65 -23.85
N VAL A 53 -13.03 12.22 -25.09
CA VAL A 53 -12.84 10.79 -25.44
C VAL A 53 -11.46 10.32 -25.00
N ASN A 54 -11.38 9.19 -24.36
CA ASN A 54 -10.16 8.60 -23.81
C ASN A 54 -9.46 9.42 -22.69
N ALA A 55 -10.07 10.44 -22.10
CA ALA A 55 -9.42 11.26 -21.07
C ALA A 55 -8.93 10.40 -19.90
N THR A 56 -9.81 9.56 -19.34
CA THR A 56 -9.48 8.65 -18.23
C THR A 56 -8.41 7.62 -18.63
N TRP A 57 -8.50 7.06 -19.84
CA TRP A 57 -7.51 6.13 -20.36
C TRP A 57 -6.12 6.77 -20.50
N ASN A 58 -6.03 7.94 -21.12
CA ASN A 58 -4.77 8.64 -21.32
C ASN A 58 -4.11 9.01 -19.98
N ALA A 59 -4.90 9.46 -18.99
CA ALA A 59 -4.43 9.73 -17.65
C ALA A 59 -3.92 8.46 -16.95
N THR A 60 -4.64 7.35 -17.10
CA THR A 60 -4.24 6.05 -16.53
C THR A 60 -2.93 5.56 -17.14
N LEU A 61 -2.76 5.69 -18.44
CA LEU A 61 -1.52 5.28 -19.11
C LEU A 61 -0.32 6.16 -18.70
N ALA A 62 -0.54 7.48 -18.56
CA ALA A 62 0.48 8.38 -18.05
C ALA A 62 0.87 8.06 -16.60
N ALA A 63 -0.11 7.79 -15.74
CA ALA A 63 0.09 7.39 -14.36
C ALA A 63 0.90 6.09 -14.24
N ALA A 64 0.55 5.07 -15.01
CA ALA A 64 1.30 3.82 -15.05
C ALA A 64 2.75 4.03 -15.51
N THR A 65 2.95 4.87 -16.52
CA THR A 65 4.30 5.20 -17.02
C THR A 65 5.15 5.88 -15.94
N GLN A 66 4.58 6.81 -15.16
CA GLN A 66 5.26 7.46 -14.04
C GLN A 66 5.66 6.48 -12.94
N LEU A 67 4.84 5.46 -12.70
CA LEU A 67 5.11 4.40 -11.73
C LEU A 67 6.03 3.28 -12.29
N GLY A 68 6.42 3.36 -13.55
CA GLY A 68 7.21 2.31 -14.21
C GLY A 68 6.42 1.02 -14.48
N LEU A 69 5.10 1.09 -14.46
CA LEU A 69 4.22 -0.05 -14.70
C LEU A 69 3.93 -0.22 -16.19
N THR A 70 4.09 -1.43 -16.68
CA THR A 70 3.69 -1.80 -18.05
C THR A 70 2.21 -2.17 -18.06
N ILE A 71 1.45 -1.67 -19.03
CA ILE A 71 0.05 -2.06 -19.24
C ILE A 71 -0.07 -2.76 -20.59
N LYS A 72 -0.66 -3.97 -20.63
CA LYS A 72 -1.08 -4.65 -21.85
C LYS A 72 -2.56 -4.41 -22.08
N TRP A 73 -2.91 -4.02 -23.29
CA TRP A 73 -4.29 -3.65 -23.62
C TRP A 73 -4.60 -3.92 -25.10
N ASN A 74 -5.89 -4.02 -25.40
CA ASN A 74 -6.40 -4.15 -26.76
C ASN A 74 -7.53 -3.14 -26.96
N TRP A 75 -7.69 -2.69 -28.19
CA TRP A 75 -8.80 -1.83 -28.59
C TRP A 75 -9.91 -2.64 -29.24
N TYR A 76 -11.14 -2.41 -28.80
CA TYR A 76 -12.34 -3.02 -29.34
C TYR A 76 -13.31 -1.95 -29.82
N ALA A 77 -13.81 -2.10 -31.08
CA ALA A 77 -14.73 -1.11 -31.70
C ALA A 77 -16.03 -0.90 -30.91
N CYS A 78 -16.52 -1.94 -30.20
CA CYS A 78 -17.72 -1.85 -29.36
C CYS A 78 -17.53 -1.05 -28.07
N CYS A 79 -16.35 -1.09 -27.47
CA CYS A 79 -16.22 -0.86 -26.03
C CYS A 79 -14.96 -0.07 -25.66
N GLY A 80 -14.09 0.25 -26.62
CA GLY A 80 -12.84 0.97 -26.40
C GLY A 80 -11.72 0.09 -25.87
N VAL A 81 -10.91 0.61 -24.94
CA VAL A 81 -9.76 -0.08 -24.38
C VAL A 81 -10.20 -1.15 -23.38
N ALA A 82 -9.69 -2.36 -23.54
CA ALA A 82 -9.71 -3.42 -22.54
C ALA A 82 -8.28 -3.71 -22.08
N VAL A 83 -8.03 -3.60 -20.78
CA VAL A 83 -6.75 -3.90 -20.16
C VAL A 83 -6.69 -5.39 -19.84
N SER A 84 -5.57 -6.03 -20.14
CA SER A 84 -5.38 -7.47 -19.95
C SER A 84 -4.28 -7.83 -18.96
N ASP A 85 -3.39 -6.89 -18.63
CA ASP A 85 -2.30 -7.10 -17.68
C ASP A 85 -1.76 -5.74 -17.21
N VAL A 86 -1.41 -5.66 -15.92
CA VAL A 86 -0.72 -4.52 -15.31
C VAL A 86 0.56 -5.03 -14.67
N GLY A 87 1.69 -4.36 -14.92
CA GLY A 87 2.98 -4.69 -14.33
C GLY A 87 3.60 -6.02 -14.80
N ASN A 88 3.19 -6.55 -15.96
CA ASN A 88 3.63 -7.86 -16.51
C ASN A 88 3.35 -9.05 -15.58
N ARG A 89 2.27 -9.01 -14.81
CA ARG A 89 1.89 -10.08 -13.89
C ARG A 89 1.26 -11.28 -14.57
N ASN A 90 0.75 -11.10 -15.82
CA ASN A 90 0.13 -12.12 -16.65
C ASN A 90 -0.97 -12.89 -15.87
N PRO A 91 -2.07 -12.22 -15.48
CA PRO A 91 -3.13 -12.86 -14.72
C PRO A 91 -3.67 -14.08 -15.46
N PRO A 92 -4.09 -15.14 -14.75
CA PRO A 92 -4.48 -16.41 -15.36
C PRO A 92 -5.58 -16.30 -16.43
N ALA A 93 -6.47 -15.32 -16.30
CA ALA A 93 -7.54 -15.07 -17.26
C ALA A 93 -7.21 -13.95 -18.27
N GLY A 94 -6.06 -13.28 -18.14
CA GLY A 94 -5.69 -12.13 -18.98
C GLY A 94 -6.71 -11.00 -18.92
N PHE A 95 -7.28 -10.75 -17.72
CA PHE A 95 -8.34 -9.77 -17.51
C PHE A 95 -8.02 -8.87 -16.31
N VAL A 96 -8.19 -7.56 -16.51
CA VAL A 96 -8.07 -6.54 -15.48
C VAL A 96 -9.43 -5.88 -15.29
N GLY A 97 -9.97 -5.97 -14.07
CA GLY A 97 -11.22 -5.32 -13.70
C GLY A 97 -11.05 -3.83 -13.50
N LEU A 98 -12.01 -3.05 -14.00
CA LEU A 98 -12.09 -1.61 -13.76
C LEU A 98 -13.16 -1.33 -12.70
N TYR A 99 -12.76 -0.64 -11.65
CA TYR A 99 -13.63 -0.31 -10.52
C TYR A 99 -13.64 1.20 -10.28
N LYS A 100 -14.77 1.69 -9.77
CA LYS A 100 -14.90 3.06 -9.25
C LYS A 100 -15.30 3.00 -7.79
N TRP A 101 -14.70 3.87 -6.97
CA TRP A 101 -15.03 3.98 -5.56
C TRP A 101 -16.39 4.65 -5.35
N ASP A 102 -17.26 4.01 -4.58
CA ASP A 102 -18.52 4.57 -4.12
C ASP A 102 -18.36 5.02 -2.66
N GLY A 103 -18.14 6.31 -2.46
CA GLY A 103 -17.95 6.88 -1.13
C GLY A 103 -19.19 6.82 -0.24
N ALA A 104 -20.40 6.75 -0.82
CA ALA A 104 -21.63 6.62 -0.05
C ALA A 104 -21.82 5.21 0.52
N GLN A 105 -21.37 4.18 -0.22
CA GLN A 105 -21.44 2.79 0.19
C GLN A 105 -20.11 2.29 0.77
N ASN A 106 -19.08 3.12 0.73
CA ASN A 106 -17.74 2.80 1.21
C ASN A 106 -17.18 1.49 0.62
N ARG A 107 -17.27 1.36 -0.71
CA ARG A 107 -16.82 0.16 -1.43
C ARG A 107 -16.46 0.44 -2.88
N TRP A 108 -15.63 -0.41 -3.44
CA TRP A 108 -15.39 -0.47 -4.87
C TRP A 108 -16.62 -1.04 -5.60
N GLN A 109 -16.95 -0.44 -6.72
CA GLN A 109 -17.99 -0.93 -7.62
C GLN A 109 -17.37 -1.24 -8.98
N PHE A 110 -17.63 -2.43 -9.49
CA PHE A 110 -17.25 -2.78 -10.86
C PHE A 110 -17.99 -1.89 -11.85
N THR A 111 -17.26 -1.32 -12.82
CA THR A 111 -17.86 -0.49 -13.86
C THR A 111 -18.09 -1.26 -15.15
N SER A 112 -19.29 -1.23 -15.67
CA SER A 112 -19.63 -1.76 -17.00
C SER A 112 -19.21 -0.82 -18.13
N THR A 113 -18.83 0.42 -17.81
CA THR A 113 -18.33 1.38 -18.79
C THR A 113 -16.82 1.16 -18.99
N GLY A 114 -16.39 0.93 -20.22
CA GLY A 114 -14.96 0.83 -20.53
C GLY A 114 -14.20 2.11 -20.22
N ILE A 115 -12.93 1.97 -19.84
CA ILE A 115 -12.09 3.09 -19.36
C ILE A 115 -11.99 4.26 -20.36
N SER A 116 -12.12 3.98 -21.65
CA SER A 116 -12.14 4.99 -22.72
C SER A 116 -13.33 5.95 -22.65
N ASN A 117 -14.43 5.47 -22.12
CA ASN A 117 -15.72 6.20 -22.06
C ASN A 117 -16.11 6.58 -20.62
N LEU A 118 -15.25 6.23 -19.64
CA LEU A 118 -15.51 6.54 -18.24
C LEU A 118 -15.25 8.02 -17.98
N VAL A 119 -16.31 8.73 -17.57
CA VAL A 119 -16.26 10.13 -17.17
C VAL A 119 -16.12 10.19 -15.64
N LEU A 120 -15.10 10.90 -15.18
CA LEU A 120 -14.79 11.05 -13.77
C LEU A 120 -15.05 12.50 -13.32
N SER A 121 -15.44 12.63 -12.07
CA SER A 121 -15.62 13.91 -11.37
C SER A 121 -14.45 14.18 -10.44
N ASP A 122 -14.33 15.41 -9.97
CA ASP A 122 -13.32 15.78 -8.98
C ASP A 122 -13.47 14.94 -7.69
N GLY A 123 -12.33 14.41 -7.21
CA GLY A 123 -12.30 13.53 -6.05
C GLY A 123 -12.59 12.05 -6.33
N ASP A 124 -12.94 11.68 -7.55
CA ASP A 124 -13.19 10.29 -7.90
C ASP A 124 -11.93 9.43 -7.78
N SER A 125 -12.13 8.18 -7.37
CA SER A 125 -11.07 7.16 -7.35
C SER A 125 -11.48 5.99 -8.23
N ILE A 126 -10.53 5.50 -9.03
CA ILE A 126 -10.69 4.29 -9.85
C ILE A 126 -9.61 3.28 -9.52
N ALA A 127 -9.87 2.02 -9.80
CA ALA A 127 -8.91 0.95 -9.66
C ALA A 127 -8.87 0.08 -10.92
N LEU A 128 -7.65 -0.25 -11.33
CA LEU A 128 -7.34 -1.34 -12.23
C LEU A 128 -6.90 -2.50 -11.35
N TYR A 129 -7.71 -3.56 -11.30
CA TYR A 129 -7.45 -4.71 -10.46
C TYR A 129 -7.19 -5.95 -11.32
N ASP A 130 -5.98 -6.46 -11.19
CA ASP A 130 -5.53 -7.67 -11.88
C ASP A 130 -6.07 -8.91 -11.17
N ALA A 131 -7.35 -9.19 -11.39
CA ALA A 131 -8.06 -10.28 -10.75
C ALA A 131 -8.14 -11.52 -11.63
N ALA A 132 -8.07 -12.70 -11.03
CA ALA A 132 -8.46 -13.91 -11.71
C ALA A 132 -9.97 -13.92 -11.94
N PHE A 133 -10.40 -14.00 -13.20
CA PHE A 133 -11.80 -14.17 -13.58
C PHE A 133 -12.20 -15.65 -13.43
N ASP A 134 -13.28 -15.94 -12.73
CA ASP A 134 -13.76 -17.31 -12.53
C ASP A 134 -14.54 -17.88 -13.73
N GLY A 135 -14.69 -17.10 -14.79
CA GLY A 135 -15.39 -17.48 -16.01
C GLY A 135 -16.91 -17.33 -15.95
N VAL A 136 -17.49 -17.06 -14.79
CA VAL A 136 -18.95 -17.05 -14.59
C VAL A 136 -19.48 -15.72 -14.10
N THR A 137 -18.83 -15.10 -13.14
CA THR A 137 -19.28 -13.83 -12.55
C THR A 137 -18.12 -12.88 -12.31
N PHE A 138 -18.33 -11.59 -12.61
CA PHE A 138 -17.47 -10.50 -12.13
C PHE A 138 -17.83 -10.09 -10.69
N ALA A 139 -18.75 -10.82 -10.06
CA ALA A 139 -19.25 -10.48 -8.75
C ALA A 139 -18.33 -11.02 -7.66
N GLY A 140 -17.88 -10.15 -6.77
CA GLY A 140 -17.32 -10.50 -5.48
C GLY A 140 -15.83 -10.26 -5.29
N ARG A 141 -15.05 -9.92 -6.31
CA ARG A 141 -13.62 -9.61 -6.15
C ARG A 141 -13.40 -8.12 -6.29
N TYR A 142 -12.84 -7.52 -5.26
CA TYR A 142 -12.61 -6.09 -5.18
C TYR A 142 -11.18 -5.81 -4.75
N PRO A 143 -10.57 -4.69 -5.22
CA PRO A 143 -9.31 -4.22 -4.68
C PRO A 143 -9.37 -4.08 -3.15
N VAL A 144 -8.30 -4.48 -2.47
CA VAL A 144 -8.21 -4.33 -1.01
C VAL A 144 -7.82 -2.90 -0.61
N PRO A 145 -6.80 -2.26 -1.26
CA PRO A 145 -6.53 -0.86 -1.00
C PRO A 145 -7.74 0.00 -1.37
N SER A 146 -8.02 1.00 -0.58
CA SER A 146 -9.16 1.91 -0.80
C SER A 146 -8.78 3.33 -0.40
N PRO A 147 -9.53 4.36 -0.81
CA PRO A 147 -9.27 5.73 -0.37
C PRO A 147 -9.29 5.92 1.14
N GLN A 148 -9.93 5.01 1.89
CA GLN A 148 -9.98 5.05 3.37
C GLN A 148 -8.86 4.24 4.03
N ASN A 149 -8.37 3.18 3.38
CA ASN A 149 -7.20 2.40 3.78
C ASN A 149 -6.24 2.30 2.59
N PRO A 150 -5.49 3.36 2.30
CA PRO A 150 -4.70 3.42 1.07
C PRO A 150 -3.46 2.53 1.10
N TYR A 151 -2.95 2.20 2.28
CA TYR A 151 -1.69 1.45 2.44
C TYR A 151 -1.84 0.21 3.33
N PRO A 152 -2.72 -0.77 2.97
CA PRO A 152 -2.91 -1.98 3.76
C PRO A 152 -1.65 -2.86 3.78
N SER A 153 -1.54 -3.74 4.80
CA SER A 153 -0.59 -4.84 4.85
C SER A 153 -1.34 -6.15 4.65
N MET A 154 -1.45 -6.60 3.40
CA MET A 154 -2.40 -7.64 3.02
C MET A 154 -1.94 -9.06 3.33
N GLN A 155 -0.64 -9.31 3.43
CA GLN A 155 -0.09 -10.64 3.68
C GLN A 155 1.33 -10.55 4.24
N PHE A 156 1.79 -11.65 4.81
CA PHE A 156 3.16 -11.75 5.32
C PHE A 156 4.18 -11.28 4.28
N ARG A 157 5.06 -10.34 4.66
CA ARG A 157 6.09 -9.72 3.81
C ARG A 157 5.56 -8.82 2.68
N GLY A 158 4.30 -8.37 2.77
CA GLY A 158 3.69 -7.39 1.87
C GLY A 158 3.13 -7.99 0.59
N ASP A 159 3.96 -8.38 -0.35
CA ASP A 159 3.59 -8.86 -1.67
C ASP A 159 3.93 -10.35 -1.91
N ALA A 160 3.62 -10.86 -3.09
CA ALA A 160 3.93 -12.23 -3.49
C ALA A 160 5.43 -12.55 -3.49
N THR A 161 6.28 -11.56 -3.70
CA THR A 161 7.74 -11.73 -3.81
C THR A 161 8.47 -11.72 -2.46
N ASN A 162 7.76 -11.49 -1.36
CA ASN A 162 8.31 -11.44 0.00
C ASN A 162 9.38 -10.35 0.23
N ARG A 163 9.37 -9.25 -0.50
CA ARG A 163 10.39 -8.21 -0.32
C ARG A 163 10.36 -7.53 1.04
N GLY A 164 9.28 -7.66 1.79
CA GLY A 164 9.14 -7.07 3.11
C GLY A 164 9.04 -5.55 3.11
N THR A 165 8.51 -4.99 2.03
CA THR A 165 8.34 -3.56 1.83
C THR A 165 6.89 -3.15 1.96
N SER A 166 6.65 -1.93 2.43
CA SER A 166 5.34 -1.29 2.45
C SER A 166 5.42 0.10 1.81
N ASN A 167 4.36 0.49 1.11
CA ASN A 167 4.19 1.84 0.58
C ASN A 167 3.69 2.83 1.67
N SER A 168 3.42 2.36 2.87
CA SER A 168 3.03 3.16 4.02
C SER A 168 4.16 4.11 4.46
N LYS A 169 3.79 5.21 5.09
CA LYS A 169 4.74 6.00 5.88
C LYS A 169 5.17 5.22 7.13
N ALA A 170 6.37 5.51 7.61
CA ALA A 170 6.92 4.94 8.84
C ALA A 170 7.09 6.03 9.90
N PRO A 171 6.73 5.77 11.18
CA PRO A 171 6.92 6.75 12.26
C PRO A 171 8.40 7.14 12.45
N ASN A 172 8.68 8.44 12.67
CA ASN A 172 10.02 8.94 13.04
C ASN A 172 10.23 9.01 14.55
N SER A 173 9.21 8.71 15.33
CA SER A 173 9.23 8.70 16.78
C SER A 173 8.19 7.72 17.32
N VAL A 174 8.26 7.40 18.60
CA VAL A 174 7.39 6.40 19.21
C VAL A 174 6.25 7.06 19.97
N ARG A 175 5.02 6.73 19.58
CA ARG A 175 3.83 6.90 20.40
C ARG A 175 2.97 5.65 20.27
N VAL A 176 2.78 4.94 21.37
CA VAL A 176 1.80 3.85 21.41
C VAL A 176 0.40 4.48 21.33
N LEU A 177 -0.33 4.21 20.26
CA LEU A 177 -1.72 4.66 20.09
C LEU A 177 -2.65 3.81 20.93
N TRP A 178 -2.44 2.52 20.86
CA TRP A 178 -3.14 1.52 21.65
C TRP A 178 -2.29 0.26 21.77
N ASP A 179 -2.60 -0.53 22.76
CA ASP A 179 -2.16 -1.91 22.89
C ASP A 179 -3.37 -2.79 23.19
N HIS A 180 -3.32 -4.03 22.71
CA HIS A 180 -4.38 -5.00 22.90
C HIS A 180 -3.81 -6.30 23.45
N ASP A 181 -4.29 -6.72 24.62
CA ASP A 181 -3.94 -7.99 25.25
C ASP A 181 -4.75 -9.14 24.63
N THR A 182 -4.09 -10.08 23.98
CA THR A 182 -4.71 -11.28 23.40
C THR A 182 -5.04 -12.34 24.45
N GLY A 183 -4.61 -12.14 25.69
CA GLY A 183 -4.84 -13.07 26.81
C GLY A 183 -3.95 -14.31 26.80
N VAL A 184 -2.85 -14.30 26.05
CA VAL A 184 -1.82 -15.37 26.02
C VAL A 184 -0.44 -14.76 25.88
N SER A 185 0.55 -15.46 26.41
CA SER A 185 1.96 -15.14 26.15
C SER A 185 2.37 -15.73 24.79
N GLU A 186 2.77 -14.93 23.86
CA GLU A 186 3.26 -15.30 22.52
C GLU A 186 2.27 -15.00 21.40
N ILE A 187 2.62 -14.02 20.62
CA ILE A 187 2.00 -13.71 19.33
C ILE A 187 3.08 -13.90 18.25
N GLY A 188 3.14 -15.11 17.69
CA GLY A 188 4.16 -15.43 16.66
C GLY A 188 3.80 -14.97 15.26
N SER A 189 2.58 -14.53 15.00
CA SER A 189 2.14 -14.09 13.68
C SER A 189 2.49 -12.62 13.41
N THR A 190 2.74 -12.29 12.14
CA THR A 190 2.80 -10.91 11.67
C THR A 190 1.37 -10.38 11.47
N PRO A 191 1.03 -9.20 11.97
CA PRO A 191 -0.28 -8.61 11.75
C PRO A 191 -0.53 -8.29 10.27
N SER A 192 -1.75 -8.58 9.80
CA SER A 192 -2.25 -8.08 8.51
C SER A 192 -3.25 -6.96 8.75
N VAL A 193 -3.25 -5.95 7.90
CA VAL A 193 -4.07 -4.75 8.05
C VAL A 193 -4.85 -4.51 6.78
N ALA A 194 -6.16 -4.46 6.89
CA ALA A 194 -7.07 -4.16 5.78
C ALA A 194 -8.48 -3.84 6.29
N TYR A 195 -9.27 -3.16 5.50
CA TYR A 195 -10.67 -2.87 5.79
C TYR A 195 -10.88 -2.13 7.13
N GLY A 196 -9.92 -1.28 7.53
CA GLY A 196 -9.94 -0.57 8.82
C GLY A 196 -9.76 -1.48 10.03
N LYS A 197 -9.15 -2.65 9.85
CA LYS A 197 -8.93 -3.66 10.89
C LYS A 197 -7.50 -4.19 10.86
N VAL A 198 -7.03 -4.56 12.03
CA VAL A 198 -5.79 -5.32 12.22
C VAL A 198 -6.16 -6.76 12.54
N PHE A 199 -5.62 -7.69 11.78
CA PHE A 199 -5.83 -9.12 11.98
C PHE A 199 -4.57 -9.77 12.52
N VAL A 200 -4.67 -10.47 13.62
CA VAL A 200 -3.55 -11.18 14.25
C VAL A 200 -3.98 -12.56 14.71
N ASN A 201 -3.15 -13.55 14.37
CA ASN A 201 -3.34 -14.92 14.80
C ASN A 201 -2.47 -15.20 16.03
N SER A 202 -3.06 -15.71 17.10
CA SER A 202 -2.38 -16.08 18.33
C SER A 202 -2.83 -17.47 18.79
N ARG A 203 -2.24 -17.98 19.85
CA ARG A 203 -2.68 -19.25 20.45
C ARG A 203 -4.09 -19.18 21.05
N ASN A 204 -4.63 -17.98 21.28
CA ASN A 204 -5.94 -17.75 21.88
C ASN A 204 -7.03 -17.43 20.82
N GLY A 205 -6.69 -17.47 19.55
CA GLY A 205 -7.59 -17.24 18.44
C GLY A 205 -7.06 -16.28 17.39
N LEU A 206 -7.83 -16.17 16.33
CA LEU A 206 -7.67 -15.14 15.30
C LEU A 206 -8.52 -13.93 15.69
N PHE A 207 -7.85 -12.79 15.85
CA PHE A 207 -8.48 -11.53 16.24
C PHE A 207 -8.63 -10.60 15.04
N ALA A 208 -9.71 -9.82 15.04
CA ALA A 208 -9.84 -8.59 14.28
C ALA A 208 -10.03 -7.43 15.25
N LEU A 209 -9.11 -6.48 15.20
CA LEU A 209 -9.13 -5.28 16.01
C LEU A 209 -9.44 -4.08 15.12
N ASN A 210 -10.13 -3.08 15.67
CA ASN A 210 -10.26 -1.81 14.99
C ASN A 210 -8.88 -1.16 14.86
N GLU A 211 -8.49 -0.79 13.65
CA GLU A 211 -7.15 -0.29 13.34
C GLU A 211 -6.78 0.97 14.13
N SER A 212 -7.73 1.89 14.31
CA SER A 212 -7.49 3.17 14.97
C SER A 212 -7.54 3.10 16.50
N THR A 213 -8.30 2.15 17.08
CA THR A 213 -8.59 2.12 18.52
C THR A 213 -8.07 0.89 19.25
N GLY A 214 -7.67 -0.17 18.52
CA GLY A 214 -7.28 -1.45 19.11
C GLY A 214 -8.43 -2.25 19.72
N GLN A 215 -9.67 -1.76 19.66
CA GLN A 215 -10.83 -2.49 20.19
C GLN A 215 -11.10 -3.76 19.40
N GLU A 216 -11.38 -4.85 20.11
CA GLU A 216 -11.77 -6.11 19.50
C GLU A 216 -13.10 -5.96 18.74
N VAL A 217 -13.07 -6.20 17.42
CA VAL A 217 -14.26 -6.22 16.56
C VAL A 217 -14.90 -7.60 16.62
N TRP A 218 -14.06 -8.63 16.46
CA TRP A 218 -14.43 -10.02 16.62
C TRP A 218 -13.21 -10.88 16.93
N ARG A 219 -13.48 -12.07 17.45
CA ARG A 219 -12.48 -13.12 17.73
C ARG A 219 -13.01 -14.48 17.32
N ASN A 220 -12.26 -15.17 16.49
CA ASN A 220 -12.52 -16.58 16.17
C ASN A 220 -11.60 -17.46 17.02
N ARG A 221 -12.17 -18.23 17.96
CA ARG A 221 -11.42 -19.09 18.89
C ARG A 221 -11.07 -20.45 18.30
N VAL A 222 -11.67 -20.83 17.19
CA VAL A 222 -11.40 -22.11 16.51
C VAL A 222 -10.11 -22.03 15.71
N VAL A 223 -9.90 -20.89 15.04
CA VAL A 223 -8.69 -20.64 14.25
C VAL A 223 -7.66 -19.99 15.16
N HIS A 224 -6.56 -20.67 15.42
CA HIS A 224 -5.48 -20.19 16.27
C HIS A 224 -4.12 -20.73 15.80
N GLY A 225 -3.03 -20.06 16.11
CA GLY A 225 -1.67 -20.49 15.71
C GLY A 225 -0.70 -19.32 15.52
N VAL A 226 0.38 -19.60 14.80
CA VAL A 226 1.47 -18.64 14.54
C VAL A 226 1.57 -18.20 13.07
N SER A 227 0.78 -18.81 12.18
CA SER A 227 0.70 -18.43 10.77
C SER A 227 0.08 -17.06 10.63
N SER A 228 0.69 -16.19 9.83
CA SER A 228 0.16 -14.84 9.58
C SER A 228 -1.03 -14.89 8.62
N PRO A 229 -2.11 -14.14 8.85
CA PRO A 229 -3.24 -14.08 7.95
C PRO A 229 -2.87 -13.43 6.61
N SER A 230 -3.47 -13.92 5.52
CA SER A 230 -3.41 -13.27 4.20
C SER A 230 -4.81 -12.84 3.79
N VAL A 231 -4.93 -11.56 3.44
CA VAL A 231 -6.22 -10.94 3.06
C VAL A 231 -6.54 -11.33 1.62
N PHE A 232 -7.74 -11.85 1.40
CA PHE A 232 -8.22 -12.22 0.08
C PHE A 232 -9.75 -12.21 0.01
N ASP A 233 -10.31 -11.53 -0.97
CA ASP A 233 -11.74 -11.57 -1.34
C ASP A 233 -12.70 -11.34 -0.14
N GLY A 234 -12.45 -10.28 0.63
CA GLY A 234 -13.25 -9.95 1.82
C GLY A 234 -13.04 -10.89 3.01
N GLY A 235 -12.03 -11.74 2.95
CA GLY A 235 -11.68 -12.70 3.99
C GLY A 235 -10.20 -12.79 4.27
N LEU A 236 -9.85 -13.72 5.14
CA LEU A 236 -8.51 -14.05 5.59
C LEU A 236 -8.23 -15.51 5.32
N ILE A 237 -7.11 -15.83 4.71
CA ILE A 237 -6.60 -17.18 4.60
C ILE A 237 -5.47 -17.33 5.61
N VAL A 238 -5.56 -18.33 6.48
CA VAL A 238 -4.63 -18.52 7.60
C VAL A 238 -4.42 -20.00 7.92
N GLY A 239 -3.20 -20.36 8.30
CA GLY A 239 -2.88 -21.69 8.80
C GLY A 239 -3.19 -21.80 10.29
N GLY A 240 -3.82 -22.90 10.68
CA GLY A 240 -4.15 -23.24 12.07
C GLY A 240 -3.15 -24.20 12.71
N SER A 241 -3.07 -24.19 14.04
CA SER A 241 -2.34 -25.19 14.82
C SER A 241 -3.03 -26.57 14.83
N ASP A 242 -4.24 -26.64 14.31
CA ASP A 242 -4.98 -27.88 14.05
C ASP A 242 -4.57 -28.55 12.72
N GLY A 243 -3.61 -27.98 11.98
CA GLY A 243 -3.15 -28.45 10.68
C GLY A 243 -4.12 -28.20 9.53
N ARG A 244 -5.02 -27.25 9.70
CA ARG A 244 -5.95 -26.81 8.66
C ARG A 244 -5.57 -25.45 8.11
N VAL A 245 -5.95 -25.22 6.88
CA VAL A 245 -6.01 -23.89 6.27
C VAL A 245 -7.45 -23.43 6.33
N HIS A 246 -7.67 -22.24 6.83
CA HIS A 246 -9.00 -21.66 7.02
C HIS A 246 -9.18 -20.43 6.15
N TRP A 247 -10.37 -20.23 5.59
CA TRP A 247 -10.84 -18.95 5.07
C TRP A 247 -11.90 -18.39 6.02
N VAL A 248 -11.61 -17.22 6.59
CA VAL A 248 -12.45 -16.56 7.59
C VAL A 248 -12.90 -15.21 7.06
N ASN A 249 -14.18 -14.90 7.14
CA ASN A 249 -14.73 -13.60 6.70
C ASN A 249 -14.14 -12.45 7.53
N ALA A 250 -13.53 -11.46 6.88
CA ALA A 250 -12.84 -10.34 7.54
C ALA A 250 -13.79 -9.41 8.31
N THR A 251 -15.09 -9.40 7.98
CA THR A 251 -16.08 -8.56 8.66
C THR A 251 -16.67 -9.23 9.90
N SER A 252 -16.99 -10.54 9.81
CA SER A 252 -17.75 -11.26 10.84
C SER A 252 -16.93 -12.28 11.64
N GLY A 253 -15.75 -12.65 11.19
CA GLY A 253 -14.97 -13.74 11.81
C GLY A 253 -15.53 -15.14 11.54
N ALA A 254 -16.58 -15.27 10.72
CA ALA A 254 -17.18 -16.55 10.38
C ALA A 254 -16.33 -17.31 9.36
N GLU A 255 -16.15 -18.60 9.60
CA GLU A 255 -15.45 -19.48 8.66
C GLU A 255 -16.32 -19.74 7.43
N ARG A 256 -15.74 -19.65 6.23
CA ARG A 256 -16.39 -20.01 4.96
C ARG A 256 -16.01 -21.40 4.50
N TRP A 257 -14.72 -21.74 4.60
CA TRP A 257 -14.20 -23.06 4.30
C TRP A 257 -12.94 -23.35 5.14
N ASN A 258 -12.66 -24.62 5.35
CA ASN A 258 -11.37 -25.08 5.85
C ASN A 258 -10.95 -26.37 5.14
N VAL A 259 -9.64 -26.62 5.09
CA VAL A 259 -9.05 -27.81 4.47
C VAL A 259 -7.98 -28.38 5.38
N SER A 260 -8.09 -29.66 5.72
CA SER A 260 -7.06 -30.37 6.46
C SER A 260 -5.89 -30.73 5.54
N LEU A 261 -4.69 -30.40 5.96
CA LEU A 261 -3.44 -30.85 5.33
C LEU A 261 -2.79 -32.01 6.09
N LEU A 262 -3.45 -32.52 7.13
CA LEU A 262 -3.00 -33.66 7.94
C LEU A 262 -3.00 -34.92 7.07
N THR A 263 -1.87 -35.23 6.48
CA THR A 263 -1.68 -36.47 5.71
C THR A 263 -0.88 -37.51 6.48
N ASN A 264 -0.16 -37.09 7.54
CA ASN A 264 0.65 -37.94 8.38
C ASN A 264 0.25 -37.81 9.85
N PRO A 265 0.17 -38.89 10.61
CA PRO A 265 0.01 -38.84 12.07
C PRO A 265 1.17 -38.00 12.69
N GLY A 266 0.84 -37.04 13.53
CA GLY A 266 1.83 -36.20 14.20
C GLY A 266 2.13 -34.86 13.52
N PHE A 267 1.41 -34.46 12.48
CA PHE A 267 1.41 -33.11 11.99
C PHE A 267 0.75 -32.18 13.03
N SER A 268 1.46 -31.15 13.51
CA SER A 268 1.00 -30.30 14.62
C SER A 268 0.87 -28.85 14.26
N GLY A 269 0.29 -28.58 13.12
CA GLY A 269 -0.03 -27.22 12.73
C GLY A 269 0.76 -26.67 11.55
N ILE A 270 0.31 -25.52 11.09
CA ILE A 270 0.86 -24.81 9.96
C ILE A 270 1.55 -23.55 10.47
N THR A 271 2.88 -23.51 10.36
CA THR A 271 3.70 -22.36 10.76
C THR A 271 4.09 -21.45 9.58
N SER A 272 4.03 -21.98 8.37
CA SER A 272 4.17 -21.23 7.14
C SER A 272 2.97 -20.30 6.95
N SER A 273 3.20 -19.04 6.63
CA SER A 273 2.11 -18.11 6.30
C SER A 273 1.66 -18.30 4.86
N PRO A 274 0.36 -18.42 4.59
CA PRO A 274 -0.15 -18.56 3.24
C PRO A 274 0.28 -17.37 2.36
N LYS A 275 0.68 -17.64 1.14
CA LYS A 275 0.89 -16.65 0.10
C LYS A 275 -0.25 -16.74 -0.90
N VAL A 276 -1.00 -15.64 -1.05
CA VAL A 276 -2.12 -15.59 -1.99
C VAL A 276 -1.71 -14.79 -3.21
N VAL A 277 -1.83 -15.41 -4.38
CA VAL A 277 -1.52 -14.80 -5.67
C VAL A 277 -2.66 -15.13 -6.62
N PHE A 278 -3.37 -14.12 -7.07
CA PHE A 278 -4.64 -14.26 -7.80
C PHE A 278 -5.63 -15.17 -7.05
N ASP A 279 -5.96 -16.34 -7.58
CA ASP A 279 -6.84 -17.32 -6.94
C ASP A 279 -6.10 -18.58 -6.45
N ARG A 280 -4.83 -18.43 -6.12
CA ARG A 280 -3.98 -19.51 -5.63
C ARG A 280 -3.41 -19.20 -4.27
N VAL A 281 -3.47 -20.16 -3.38
CA VAL A 281 -2.79 -20.15 -2.08
C VAL A 281 -1.59 -21.07 -2.17
N TYR A 282 -0.46 -20.64 -1.65
CA TYR A 282 0.76 -21.44 -1.53
C TYR A 282 1.23 -21.42 -0.09
N LEU A 283 1.59 -22.58 0.45
CA LEU A 283 2.14 -22.69 1.81
C LEU A 283 2.97 -23.96 1.97
N GLY A 284 3.74 -24.01 3.03
CA GLY A 284 4.53 -25.18 3.42
C GLY A 284 3.97 -25.87 4.66
N THR A 285 4.31 -27.13 4.84
CA THR A 285 3.96 -27.91 6.02
C THR A 285 5.19 -28.43 6.75
N PHE A 286 5.02 -28.66 8.05
CA PHE A 286 6.03 -29.17 8.94
C PHE A 286 5.51 -30.46 9.60
N ASN A 287 6.36 -31.48 9.72
CA ASN A 287 6.01 -32.75 10.34
C ASN A 287 6.84 -33.01 11.61
N GLU A 288 6.26 -32.75 12.77
CA GLU A 288 6.89 -32.97 14.08
C GLU A 288 7.12 -34.47 14.41
N SER A 289 6.46 -35.37 13.70
CA SER A 289 6.66 -36.80 13.91
C SER A 289 7.91 -37.38 13.27
N GLY A 290 8.68 -36.53 12.57
CA GLY A 290 9.81 -36.93 11.75
C GLY A 290 9.30 -37.55 10.43
N GLY A 291 9.51 -36.86 9.34
CA GLY A 291 9.05 -37.26 8.02
C GLY A 291 9.03 -36.07 7.07
N PRO A 292 8.64 -36.28 5.84
CA PRO A 292 8.59 -35.19 4.88
C PRO A 292 7.51 -34.17 5.26
N GLY A 293 7.79 -32.91 4.98
CA GLY A 293 6.80 -31.86 4.81
C GLY A 293 6.31 -31.82 3.37
N GLU A 294 5.49 -30.84 3.06
CA GLU A 294 4.95 -30.63 1.73
C GLU A 294 4.90 -29.12 1.40
N VAL A 295 5.06 -28.79 0.13
CA VAL A 295 4.57 -27.53 -0.43
C VAL A 295 3.22 -27.82 -1.07
N VAL A 296 2.22 -27.03 -0.73
CA VAL A 296 0.86 -27.22 -1.26
C VAL A 296 0.36 -25.95 -1.94
N SER A 297 -0.49 -26.16 -2.95
CA SER A 297 -1.29 -25.10 -3.53
C SER A 297 -2.77 -25.44 -3.47
N LEU A 298 -3.56 -24.47 -3.01
CA LEU A 298 -5.02 -24.56 -2.95
C LEU A 298 -5.65 -23.50 -3.85
N TRP A 299 -6.88 -23.73 -4.26
CA TRP A 299 -7.71 -22.67 -4.81
C TRP A 299 -8.22 -21.77 -3.68
N ALA A 300 -7.93 -20.47 -3.73
CA ALA A 300 -8.28 -19.54 -2.66
C ALA A 300 -9.80 -19.38 -2.50
N SER A 301 -10.55 -19.49 -3.59
CA SER A 301 -12.01 -19.34 -3.60
C SER A 301 -12.76 -20.41 -2.81
N ASN A 302 -12.23 -21.65 -2.75
CA ASN A 302 -12.97 -22.80 -2.16
C ASN A 302 -12.11 -23.79 -1.37
N GLY A 303 -10.81 -23.56 -1.24
CA GLY A 303 -9.88 -24.42 -0.50
C GLY A 303 -9.54 -25.74 -1.17
N THR A 304 -10.03 -26.02 -2.38
CA THR A 304 -9.72 -27.31 -3.04
C THR A 304 -8.23 -27.39 -3.39
N MET A 305 -7.67 -28.60 -3.23
CA MET A 305 -6.27 -28.89 -3.56
C MET A 305 -6.03 -28.75 -5.06
N ALA A 306 -5.07 -27.89 -5.42
CA ALA A 306 -4.63 -27.76 -6.79
C ALA A 306 -3.46 -28.71 -7.09
N TRP A 307 -2.49 -28.74 -6.19
CA TRP A 307 -1.36 -29.66 -6.24
C TRP A 307 -0.65 -29.73 -4.88
N ARG A 308 0.14 -30.80 -4.68
CA ARG A 308 1.08 -30.96 -3.56
C ARG A 308 2.40 -31.51 -4.07
N HIS A 309 3.49 -31.13 -3.39
CA HIS A 309 4.84 -31.59 -3.67
C HIS A 309 5.52 -31.97 -2.35
N ALA A 310 5.96 -33.23 -2.23
CA ALA A 310 6.68 -33.69 -1.05
C ALA A 310 8.07 -33.02 -0.95
N ALA A 311 8.41 -32.54 0.22
CA ALA A 311 9.67 -31.87 0.51
C ALA A 311 10.13 -32.21 1.92
N SER A 312 11.32 -31.76 2.33
CA SER A 312 11.65 -31.75 3.76
C SER A 312 10.83 -30.70 4.50
N SER A 313 10.88 -30.66 5.82
CA SER A 313 10.02 -29.78 6.62
C SER A 313 10.20 -28.30 6.26
N ILE A 314 9.05 -27.62 6.13
CA ILE A 314 8.97 -26.19 5.90
C ILE A 314 8.39 -25.57 7.18
N HIS A 315 9.28 -25.16 8.07
CA HIS A 315 8.93 -24.58 9.36
C HIS A 315 9.30 -23.12 9.37
N PHE A 316 8.34 -22.22 9.56
CA PHE A 316 8.41 -20.75 9.46
C PHE A 316 8.65 -20.18 8.06
N SER A 317 9.30 -20.88 7.14
CA SER A 317 9.46 -20.38 5.78
C SER A 317 8.11 -20.25 5.08
N SER A 318 7.81 -19.06 4.60
CA SER A 318 6.60 -18.76 3.82
C SER A 318 6.98 -18.58 2.35
N PRO A 319 6.18 -19.10 1.41
CA PRO A 319 6.53 -19.06 -0.01
C PRO A 319 6.68 -17.64 -0.56
N ALA A 320 7.64 -17.45 -1.46
CA ALA A 320 7.64 -16.35 -2.42
C ALA A 320 7.16 -16.87 -3.78
N VAL A 321 6.42 -16.04 -4.52
CA VAL A 321 5.88 -16.39 -5.83
C VAL A 321 6.24 -15.32 -6.84
N ALA A 322 6.94 -15.72 -7.89
CA ALA A 322 7.30 -14.82 -8.99
C ALA A 322 7.58 -15.61 -10.27
N ASN A 323 7.35 -14.99 -11.42
CA ASN A 323 7.69 -15.55 -12.74
C ASN A 323 7.15 -16.97 -12.97
N GLY A 324 5.96 -17.28 -12.43
CA GLY A 324 5.35 -18.61 -12.55
C GLY A 324 6.00 -19.69 -11.69
N MET A 325 6.82 -19.32 -10.70
CA MET A 325 7.50 -20.22 -9.77
C MET A 325 7.19 -19.88 -8.32
N VAL A 326 7.25 -20.91 -7.45
CA VAL A 326 7.13 -20.83 -5.99
C VAL A 326 8.46 -21.21 -5.37
N TYR A 327 8.97 -20.36 -4.48
CA TYR A 327 10.24 -20.57 -3.80
C TYR A 327 10.00 -20.71 -2.30
N VAL A 328 10.58 -21.75 -1.69
CA VAL A 328 10.48 -22.01 -0.24
C VAL A 328 11.82 -22.41 0.35
N GLY A 329 12.04 -22.07 1.63
CA GLY A 329 13.17 -22.56 2.39
C GLY A 329 12.86 -23.92 3.01
N LEU A 330 13.81 -24.84 2.90
CA LEU A 330 13.73 -26.17 3.51
C LEU A 330 14.55 -26.22 4.79
N MET A 331 13.88 -26.57 5.89
CA MET A 331 14.52 -26.66 7.20
C MET A 331 15.17 -28.03 7.47
N GLY A 332 14.89 -29.01 6.62
CA GLY A 332 15.37 -30.38 6.76
C GLY A 332 14.31 -31.32 7.35
N THR A 333 14.68 -32.57 7.58
CA THR A 333 13.79 -33.55 8.23
C THR A 333 13.95 -33.45 9.74
N TYR A 334 12.83 -33.30 10.45
CA TYR A 334 12.86 -33.18 11.91
C TYR A 334 13.36 -34.48 12.57
N ASN A 335 14.40 -34.34 13.41
CA ASN A 335 14.99 -35.48 14.12
C ASN A 335 14.34 -35.65 15.50
N ARG A 336 13.45 -36.64 15.62
CA ARG A 336 12.75 -36.90 16.89
C ARG A 336 13.65 -37.36 18.02
N THR A 337 14.81 -37.93 17.71
CA THR A 337 15.74 -38.44 18.73
C THR A 337 16.37 -37.33 19.54
N THR A 338 16.71 -36.25 18.87
CA THR A 338 17.28 -35.04 19.50
C THR A 338 16.23 -34.02 19.89
N GLY A 339 15.07 -34.04 19.26
CA GLY A 339 13.92 -33.18 19.56
C GLY A 339 14.04 -31.71 19.12
N ILE A 340 15.20 -31.28 18.65
CA ILE A 340 15.49 -29.86 18.29
C ILE A 340 16.33 -29.70 17.03
N THR A 341 16.76 -30.80 16.40
CA THR A 341 17.61 -30.76 15.21
C THR A 341 16.88 -31.23 13.97
N PHE A 342 17.36 -30.78 12.84
CA PHE A 342 16.89 -31.18 11.53
C PHE A 342 18.05 -31.78 10.75
N ASP A 343 17.79 -32.89 10.06
CA ASP A 343 18.72 -33.56 9.18
C ASP A 343 18.52 -33.09 7.73
N PRO A 344 19.56 -33.05 6.88
CA PRO A 344 19.41 -32.68 5.48
C PRO A 344 18.32 -33.47 4.75
N PRO A 345 17.77 -32.96 3.64
CA PRO A 345 18.29 -31.84 2.85
C PRO A 345 17.80 -30.46 3.35
N PHE A 346 18.74 -29.51 3.40
CA PHE A 346 18.48 -28.10 3.64
C PHE A 346 18.68 -27.32 2.35
N GLY A 347 17.95 -26.23 2.16
CA GLY A 347 18.17 -25.40 1.00
C GLY A 347 16.98 -24.58 0.55
N ILE A 348 17.05 -24.09 -0.68
CA ILE A 348 15.99 -23.35 -1.33
C ILE A 348 15.41 -24.23 -2.45
N LEU A 349 14.11 -24.44 -2.40
CA LEU A 349 13.36 -25.25 -3.38
C LEU A 349 12.56 -24.32 -4.28
N ALA A 350 12.60 -24.55 -5.60
CA ALA A 350 11.76 -23.88 -6.58
C ALA A 350 10.86 -24.88 -7.32
N LEU A 351 9.58 -24.56 -7.34
CA LEU A 351 8.53 -25.35 -8.00
C LEU A 351 7.78 -24.51 -9.02
N GLY A 352 7.23 -25.15 -10.04
CA GLY A 352 6.28 -24.49 -10.95
C GLY A 352 4.99 -24.12 -10.24
N ALA A 353 4.59 -22.83 -10.26
CA ALA A 353 3.43 -22.35 -9.53
C ALA A 353 2.12 -23.02 -9.99
N ALA A 354 1.99 -23.35 -11.26
CA ALA A 354 0.79 -23.93 -11.83
C ALA A 354 0.57 -25.41 -11.43
N LYS A 355 1.66 -26.21 -11.36
CA LYS A 355 1.59 -27.67 -11.26
C LYS A 355 2.36 -28.28 -10.09
N GLY A 356 3.22 -27.50 -9.40
CA GLY A 356 4.08 -28.00 -8.33
C GLY A 356 5.24 -28.88 -8.80
N ASP A 357 5.56 -28.87 -10.08
CA ASP A 357 6.67 -29.62 -10.66
C ASP A 357 8.01 -29.00 -10.25
N LEU A 358 8.97 -29.86 -9.86
CA LEU A 358 10.30 -29.43 -9.47
C LEU A 358 11.00 -28.68 -10.61
N LYS A 359 11.48 -27.49 -10.33
CA LYS A 359 12.30 -26.70 -11.26
C LYS A 359 13.78 -26.80 -10.91
N TRP A 360 14.13 -26.53 -9.67
CA TRP A 360 15.47 -26.67 -9.16
C TRP A 360 15.48 -26.75 -7.62
N PHE A 361 16.57 -27.26 -7.08
CA PHE A 361 16.88 -27.27 -5.66
C PHE A 361 18.31 -26.76 -5.47
N PHE A 362 18.48 -25.75 -4.62
CA PHE A 362 19.78 -25.22 -4.23
C PHE A 362 20.10 -25.67 -2.81
N PRO A 363 21.07 -26.58 -2.60
CA PRO A 363 21.44 -27.10 -1.28
C PRO A 363 22.22 -26.06 -0.47
N THR A 364 21.98 -26.03 0.83
CA THR A 364 22.75 -25.25 1.81
C THR A 364 23.32 -26.15 2.90
N ASN A 365 24.36 -25.67 3.63
CA ASN A 365 24.95 -26.45 4.74
C ASN A 365 24.26 -26.15 6.09
N GLY A 366 23.06 -25.62 6.08
CA GLY A 366 22.26 -25.37 7.28
C GLY A 366 20.81 -25.09 6.91
N SER A 367 19.92 -25.29 7.88
CA SER A 367 18.48 -25.12 7.70
C SER A 367 18.12 -23.74 7.16
N VAL A 368 17.16 -23.68 6.25
CA VAL A 368 16.56 -22.44 5.72
C VAL A 368 15.15 -22.29 6.27
N ALA A 369 15.02 -21.60 7.41
CA ALA A 369 13.74 -21.27 8.03
C ALA A 369 13.24 -19.88 7.59
N ALA A 370 14.15 -19.02 7.14
CA ALA A 370 13.81 -17.72 6.58
C ALA A 370 12.98 -17.89 5.29
N SER A 371 12.01 -17.02 5.11
CA SER A 371 11.24 -16.98 3.86
C SER A 371 12.10 -16.38 2.76
N PRO A 372 12.26 -17.05 1.61
CA PRO A 372 12.93 -16.49 0.46
C PRO A 372 12.22 -15.23 -0.03
N LEU A 373 12.96 -14.29 -0.57
CA LEU A 373 12.42 -13.17 -1.32
C LEU A 373 12.92 -13.16 -2.76
N VAL A 374 12.15 -12.57 -3.66
CA VAL A 374 12.52 -12.44 -5.07
C VAL A 374 12.70 -10.97 -5.43
N SER A 375 13.87 -10.64 -5.96
CA SER A 375 14.18 -9.30 -6.50
C SER A 375 14.80 -9.45 -7.89
N GLY A 376 14.10 -8.97 -8.92
CA GLY A 376 14.48 -9.18 -10.31
C GLY A 376 14.60 -10.66 -10.66
N ASN A 377 15.79 -11.10 -11.07
CA ASN A 377 16.09 -12.51 -11.38
C ASN A 377 16.86 -13.23 -10.26
N SER A 378 16.81 -12.71 -9.05
CA SER A 378 17.50 -13.28 -7.88
C SER A 378 16.49 -13.73 -6.84
N VAL A 379 16.73 -14.92 -6.27
CA VAL A 379 16.12 -15.39 -5.02
C VAL A 379 17.13 -15.22 -3.91
N LEU A 380 16.75 -14.51 -2.87
CA LEU A 380 17.59 -14.18 -1.72
C LEU A 380 17.03 -14.86 -0.47
N SER A 381 17.87 -15.57 0.28
CA SER A 381 17.42 -16.23 1.52
C SER A 381 18.55 -16.41 2.52
N SER A 382 18.20 -16.29 3.80
CA SER A 382 19.09 -16.53 4.95
C SER A 382 19.09 -18.01 5.36
N SER A 383 20.24 -18.52 5.80
CA SER A 383 20.38 -19.86 6.34
C SER A 383 20.99 -19.82 7.74
N LYS A 384 20.63 -20.79 8.58
CA LYS A 384 21.15 -20.94 9.95
C LYS A 384 22.66 -21.25 10.00
N ASN A 385 23.33 -21.46 8.86
CA ASN A 385 24.78 -21.56 8.79
C ASN A 385 25.51 -20.20 8.78
N GLY A 386 24.79 -19.09 8.95
CA GLY A 386 25.32 -17.73 9.00
C GLY A 386 25.39 -17.01 7.65
N TYR A 387 25.06 -17.69 6.56
CA TYR A 387 25.12 -17.10 5.22
C TYR A 387 23.77 -16.61 4.75
N VAL A 388 23.78 -15.53 4.01
CA VAL A 388 22.72 -15.17 3.06
C VAL A 388 23.17 -15.56 1.66
N TYR A 389 22.27 -16.14 0.89
CA TYR A 389 22.51 -16.62 -0.46
C TYR A 389 21.68 -15.82 -1.46
N SER A 390 22.30 -15.54 -2.62
CA SER A 390 21.61 -15.09 -3.82
C SER A 390 21.74 -16.16 -4.88
N VAL A 391 20.63 -16.65 -5.37
CA VAL A 391 20.59 -17.65 -6.44
C VAL A 391 19.76 -17.15 -7.61
N ASN A 392 20.10 -17.57 -8.82
CA ASN A 392 19.36 -17.22 -10.02
C ASN A 392 17.95 -17.82 -9.94
N ALA A 393 16.92 -17.00 -10.06
CA ALA A 393 15.53 -17.41 -9.89
C ALA A 393 15.11 -18.50 -10.90
N THR A 394 15.65 -18.47 -12.12
CA THR A 394 15.29 -19.41 -13.19
C THR A 394 16.05 -20.73 -13.10
N SER A 395 17.37 -20.68 -12.83
CA SER A 395 18.25 -21.84 -12.89
C SER A 395 18.64 -22.43 -11.54
N GLY A 396 18.47 -21.71 -10.43
CA GLY A 396 18.97 -22.10 -9.11
C GLY A 396 20.49 -22.00 -8.95
N ALA A 397 21.21 -21.45 -9.92
CA ALA A 397 22.65 -21.26 -9.82
C ALA A 397 22.99 -20.17 -8.80
N GLU A 398 24.02 -20.43 -7.96
CA GLU A 398 24.52 -19.42 -7.03
C GLU A 398 25.03 -18.19 -7.79
N ILE A 399 24.59 -17.02 -7.39
CA ILE A 399 25.12 -15.75 -7.89
C ILE A 399 26.20 -15.26 -6.94
N TRP A 400 25.85 -15.20 -5.65
CA TRP A 400 26.77 -14.86 -4.57
C TRP A 400 26.27 -15.39 -3.23
N ARG A 401 27.16 -15.46 -2.25
CA ARG A 401 26.82 -15.67 -0.85
C ARG A 401 27.69 -14.77 0.03
N ALA A 402 27.15 -14.37 1.18
CA ALA A 402 27.86 -13.55 2.15
C ALA A 402 27.66 -14.11 3.57
N ASN A 403 28.74 -14.22 4.34
CA ASN A 403 28.65 -14.57 5.75
C ASN A 403 28.39 -13.31 6.57
N VAL A 404 27.18 -13.16 7.06
CA VAL A 404 26.72 -11.98 7.81
C VAL A 404 26.11 -12.36 9.17
N GLY A 405 26.32 -13.60 9.60
CA GLY A 405 25.70 -14.13 10.82
C GLY A 405 24.19 -14.32 10.67
N ALA A 406 23.71 -14.57 9.44
CA ALA A 406 22.31 -14.77 9.13
C ALA A 406 21.67 -15.88 9.98
N GLY A 407 20.39 -15.79 10.25
CA GLY A 407 19.63 -16.73 11.08
C GLY A 407 18.31 -17.13 10.43
N ILE A 408 17.24 -17.12 11.23
CA ILE A 408 15.88 -17.46 10.79
C ILE A 408 15.07 -16.24 10.33
N SER A 409 15.57 -15.02 10.54
CA SER A 409 14.95 -13.78 10.13
C SER A 409 14.79 -13.73 8.62
N SER A 410 13.58 -13.42 8.14
CA SER A 410 13.35 -13.14 6.73
C SER A 410 13.80 -11.71 6.40
N SER A 411 14.63 -11.58 5.39
CA SER A 411 15.25 -10.32 4.99
C SER A 411 14.24 -9.38 4.30
N ALA A 412 14.49 -8.07 4.32
CA ALA A 412 13.81 -7.10 3.46
C ALA A 412 14.74 -6.62 2.34
N GLU A 413 14.17 -6.25 1.17
CA GLU A 413 14.96 -5.69 0.07
C GLU A 413 14.26 -4.45 -0.49
N HIS A 414 15.01 -3.36 -0.58
CA HIS A 414 14.54 -2.13 -1.23
C HIS A 414 15.71 -1.35 -1.83
N GLY A 415 15.51 -0.85 -3.06
CA GLY A 415 16.49 0.03 -3.71
C GLY A 415 17.86 -0.59 -3.92
N GLY A 416 17.96 -1.91 -4.09
CA GLY A 416 19.23 -2.62 -4.24
C GLY A 416 19.96 -2.92 -2.93
N ILE A 417 19.33 -2.70 -1.79
CA ILE A 417 19.86 -3.02 -0.46
C ILE A 417 19.04 -4.14 0.17
N LEU A 418 19.72 -5.21 0.59
CA LEU A 418 19.15 -6.32 1.34
C LEU A 418 19.48 -6.15 2.83
N PHE A 419 18.47 -6.15 3.68
CA PHE A 419 18.59 -6.05 5.13
C PHE A 419 18.43 -7.44 5.76
N VAL A 420 19.46 -7.92 6.42
CA VAL A 420 19.56 -9.29 6.95
C VAL A 420 19.62 -9.27 8.46
N GLY A 421 18.67 -9.94 9.11
CA GLY A 421 18.68 -10.20 10.55
C GLY A 421 19.41 -11.50 10.89
N GLY A 422 20.08 -11.53 12.04
CA GLY A 422 20.87 -12.67 12.45
C GLY A 422 21.02 -12.84 13.95
N GLY A 423 21.68 -13.90 14.33
CA GLY A 423 21.87 -14.37 15.69
C GLY A 423 20.98 -15.56 16.03
N GLY A 424 21.51 -16.50 16.81
CA GLY A 424 20.79 -17.64 17.38
C GLY A 424 20.17 -17.28 18.74
N PHE A 425 19.17 -18.02 19.17
CA PHE A 425 18.54 -17.86 20.48
C PHE A 425 19.58 -17.88 21.62
N GLY A 426 19.52 -16.88 22.49
CA GLY A 426 20.50 -16.69 23.57
C GLY A 426 21.86 -16.16 23.15
N GLY A 427 22.10 -15.92 21.86
CA GLY A 427 23.33 -15.35 21.31
C GLY A 427 23.25 -13.85 21.05
N ALA A 428 24.36 -13.29 20.55
CA ALA A 428 24.40 -11.90 20.07
C ALA A 428 23.58 -11.73 18.79
N GLY A 429 22.90 -10.59 18.70
CA GLY A 429 22.17 -10.19 17.49
C GLY A 429 23.06 -9.51 16.47
N ARG A 430 22.59 -9.48 15.24
CA ARG A 430 23.18 -8.69 14.17
C ARG A 430 22.13 -8.29 13.14
N VAL A 431 22.24 -7.06 12.66
CA VAL A 431 21.55 -6.61 11.44
C VAL A 431 22.61 -6.13 10.48
N THR A 432 22.53 -6.58 9.24
CA THR A 432 23.52 -6.23 8.21
C THR A 432 22.78 -5.80 6.94
N ALA A 433 23.14 -4.64 6.41
CA ALA A 433 22.76 -4.24 5.06
C ALA A 433 23.82 -4.68 4.08
N VAL A 434 23.41 -5.33 3.01
CA VAL A 434 24.29 -5.76 1.93
C VAL A 434 23.74 -5.27 0.58
N ALA A 435 24.65 -5.01 -0.37
CA ALA A 435 24.25 -4.75 -1.74
C ALA A 435 23.60 -6.01 -2.33
N SER A 436 22.34 -5.96 -2.72
CA SER A 436 21.59 -7.14 -3.18
C SER A 436 22.14 -7.76 -4.47
N SER A 437 22.90 -6.99 -5.27
CA SER A 437 23.55 -7.46 -6.50
C SER A 437 24.87 -8.21 -6.28
N THR A 438 25.61 -7.94 -5.17
CA THR A 438 26.97 -8.46 -4.96
C THR A 438 27.19 -9.13 -3.63
N GLY A 439 26.31 -8.93 -2.64
CA GLY A 439 26.50 -9.38 -1.27
C GLY A 439 27.52 -8.56 -0.47
N GLY A 440 28.04 -7.46 -1.01
CA GLY A 440 28.96 -6.56 -0.31
C GLY A 440 28.29 -5.88 0.88
N ILE A 441 28.94 -5.92 2.05
CA ILE A 441 28.40 -5.29 3.28
C ILE A 441 28.48 -3.77 3.15
N LEU A 442 27.36 -3.10 3.38
CA LEU A 442 27.24 -1.64 3.38
C LEU A 442 27.38 -1.08 4.81
N TRP A 443 26.63 -1.65 5.74
CA TRP A 443 26.71 -1.33 7.16
C TRP A 443 26.24 -2.52 8.02
N ALA A 444 26.53 -2.50 9.31
CA ALA A 444 26.07 -3.50 10.27
C ALA A 444 25.87 -2.88 11.66
N LEU A 445 24.85 -3.38 12.38
CA LEU A 445 24.51 -3.02 13.76
C LEU A 445 24.45 -4.27 14.62
N VAL A 446 24.86 -4.15 15.89
CA VAL A 446 24.69 -5.18 16.93
C VAL A 446 23.62 -4.70 17.89
N PRO A 447 22.37 -5.21 17.81
CA PRO A 447 21.29 -4.88 18.74
C PRO A 447 21.45 -5.65 20.07
N ASN A 448 20.53 -5.38 21.03
CA ASN A 448 20.57 -5.97 22.38
C ASN A 448 20.30 -7.49 22.44
N GLY A 449 19.96 -8.12 21.33
CA GLY A 449 19.68 -9.56 21.25
C GLY A 449 19.53 -10.06 19.81
N PRO A 450 19.35 -11.37 19.61
CA PRO A 450 19.23 -11.96 18.29
C PRO A 450 18.00 -11.44 17.55
N VAL A 451 18.16 -11.15 16.25
CA VAL A 451 17.08 -10.70 15.36
C VAL A 451 16.50 -11.92 14.67
N GLN A 452 15.37 -12.40 15.20
CA GLN A 452 14.64 -13.56 14.69
C GLN A 452 13.30 -13.18 14.05
N SER A 453 12.75 -12.01 14.40
CA SER A 453 11.65 -11.40 13.67
C SER A 453 12.10 -11.07 12.23
N SER A 454 11.16 -11.04 11.29
CA SER A 454 11.45 -10.58 9.94
C SER A 454 11.62 -9.05 9.91
N ILE A 455 12.55 -8.57 9.06
CA ILE A 455 12.77 -7.13 8.88
C ILE A 455 11.71 -6.57 7.94
N SER A 456 11.09 -5.44 8.30
CA SER A 456 10.14 -4.70 7.46
C SER A 456 10.71 -3.35 7.07
N TYR A 457 10.48 -2.94 5.81
CA TYR A 457 10.91 -1.65 5.26
C TYR A 457 9.70 -0.78 4.91
N ALA A 458 9.76 0.49 5.25
CA ALA A 458 8.86 1.54 4.77
C ALA A 458 9.53 2.93 4.87
N ASP A 459 9.25 3.82 3.92
CA ASP A 459 9.57 5.26 4.00
C ASP A 459 11.04 5.56 4.41
N GLY A 460 12.01 4.82 3.83
CA GLY A 460 13.43 4.99 4.14
C GLY A 460 13.89 4.38 5.46
N LYS A 461 13.05 3.61 6.14
CA LYS A 461 13.35 3.00 7.44
C LYS A 461 13.18 1.48 7.39
N ILE A 462 13.94 0.80 8.24
CA ILE A 462 13.71 -0.61 8.55
C ILE A 462 13.29 -0.76 10.01
N VAL A 463 12.41 -1.73 10.25
CA VAL A 463 11.99 -2.10 11.61
C VAL A 463 12.14 -3.61 11.80
N PHE A 464 12.63 -3.99 12.97
CA PHE A 464 12.76 -5.37 13.42
C PHE A 464 12.68 -5.42 14.95
N SER A 465 12.55 -6.64 15.49
CA SER A 465 12.51 -6.87 16.92
C SER A 465 13.59 -7.87 17.34
N THR A 466 14.03 -7.78 18.60
CA THR A 466 14.99 -8.70 19.17
C THR A 466 14.32 -9.76 20.04
N ASN A 467 14.78 -11.01 19.94
CA ASN A 467 14.25 -12.15 20.68
C ASN A 467 15.08 -12.42 21.95
N THR A 468 14.92 -11.57 22.93
CA THR A 468 15.58 -11.61 24.24
C THR A 468 14.60 -11.18 25.34
N ALA A 469 14.91 -11.43 26.61
CA ALA A 469 14.04 -11.09 27.75
C ALA A 469 13.66 -9.59 27.80
N ASN A 470 14.52 -8.71 27.30
CA ASN A 470 14.27 -7.28 27.10
C ASN A 470 14.06 -7.00 25.61
N GLY A 471 13.16 -7.77 24.97
CA GLY A 471 12.86 -7.63 23.55
C GLY A 471 12.56 -6.19 23.19
N THR A 472 13.28 -5.69 22.20
CA THR A 472 13.22 -4.30 21.76
C THR A 472 12.84 -4.23 20.29
N VAL A 473 11.92 -3.36 19.95
CA VAL A 473 11.60 -2.98 18.57
C VAL A 473 12.53 -1.84 18.18
N TYR A 474 13.32 -2.05 17.16
CA TYR A 474 14.26 -1.08 16.59
C TYR A 474 13.72 -0.50 15.30
N CYS A 475 13.84 0.80 15.14
CA CYS A 475 13.69 1.48 13.87
C CYS A 475 15.00 2.15 13.47
N LEU A 476 15.51 1.82 12.30
CA LEU A 476 16.75 2.38 11.78
C LEU A 476 16.51 3.13 10.48
N ASP A 477 17.32 4.15 10.23
CA ASP A 477 17.49 4.68 8.88
C ASP A 477 18.08 3.59 7.99
N ALA A 478 17.41 3.28 6.90
CA ALA A 478 17.78 2.16 6.03
C ALA A 478 19.10 2.39 5.26
N ALA A 479 19.45 3.65 4.98
CA ALA A 479 20.67 3.97 4.23
C ALA A 479 21.93 3.95 5.11
N THR A 480 21.82 4.40 6.37
CA THR A 480 22.96 4.57 7.27
C THR A 480 23.08 3.49 8.34
N GLY A 481 21.96 2.84 8.71
CA GLY A 481 21.89 1.91 9.84
C GLY A 481 21.85 2.59 11.20
N GLU A 482 21.71 3.92 11.25
CA GLU A 482 21.56 4.66 12.50
C GLU A 482 20.18 4.41 13.12
N VAL A 483 20.15 4.29 14.45
CA VAL A 483 18.92 4.08 15.21
C VAL A 483 18.13 5.38 15.22
N VAL A 484 16.92 5.34 14.66
CA VAL A 484 15.96 6.46 14.68
C VAL A 484 15.20 6.46 16.01
N TRP A 485 14.75 5.30 16.45
CA TRP A 485 14.09 5.10 17.75
C TRP A 485 14.10 3.64 18.16
N GLU A 486 13.87 3.41 19.45
CA GLU A 486 13.72 2.11 20.09
C GLU A 486 12.43 2.09 20.92
N PHE A 487 11.79 0.92 21.00
CA PHE A 487 10.62 0.70 21.85
C PHE A 487 10.74 -0.64 22.58
N VAL A 488 10.62 -0.60 23.91
CA VAL A 488 10.56 -1.79 24.75
C VAL A 488 9.11 -1.96 25.24
N PRO A 489 8.43 -3.05 24.86
CA PRO A 489 7.09 -3.37 25.38
C PRO A 489 7.04 -3.46 26.90
N THR A 490 5.92 -3.14 27.51
CA THR A 490 5.74 -3.23 28.95
C THR A 490 4.59 -4.21 29.28
N PRO A 491 4.83 -5.30 30.05
CA PRO A 491 6.15 -5.75 30.54
C PRO A 491 7.08 -6.18 29.40
N ALA A 492 8.39 -6.01 29.63
CA ALA A 492 9.38 -6.48 28.67
C ALA A 492 9.32 -8.01 28.56
N GLN A 493 9.44 -8.52 27.32
CA GLN A 493 9.41 -9.95 27.02
C GLN A 493 10.09 -10.20 25.68
N TYR A 494 10.34 -11.45 25.32
CA TYR A 494 10.80 -11.85 24.00
C TYR A 494 9.87 -11.34 22.90
N ILE A 495 10.41 -11.13 21.70
CA ILE A 495 9.60 -10.76 20.53
C ILE A 495 10.05 -11.60 19.35
N LEU A 496 9.23 -12.59 18.99
CA LEU A 496 9.43 -13.44 17.81
C LEU A 496 8.59 -12.97 16.62
N GLY A 497 7.40 -12.47 16.88
CA GLY A 497 6.50 -11.98 15.84
C GLY A 497 7.09 -10.78 15.09
N SER A 498 6.78 -10.68 13.81
CA SER A 498 7.36 -9.64 12.96
C SER A 498 6.49 -8.39 12.90
N PRO A 499 7.08 -7.19 12.83
CA PRO A 499 6.33 -5.95 12.67
C PRO A 499 5.78 -5.79 11.25
N SER A 500 4.68 -5.05 11.10
CA SER A 500 4.14 -4.66 9.80
C SER A 500 3.75 -3.17 9.77
N PHE A 501 3.93 -2.54 8.61
CA PHE A 501 3.53 -1.15 8.38
C PHE A 501 2.23 -1.11 7.58
N ALA A 502 1.31 -0.28 8.03
CA ALA A 502 0.11 0.08 7.28
C ALA A 502 -0.37 1.48 7.69
N ASP A 503 -0.91 2.23 6.74
CA ASP A 503 -1.59 3.51 6.93
C ASP A 503 -0.87 4.51 7.87
N GLY A 504 0.48 4.57 7.79
CA GLY A 504 1.31 5.47 8.60
C GLY A 504 1.62 4.96 10.01
N MET A 505 1.21 3.75 10.34
CA MET A 505 1.41 3.09 11.63
C MET A 505 2.30 1.86 11.53
N LEU A 506 2.93 1.50 12.63
CA LEU A 506 3.59 0.23 12.83
C LEU A 506 2.78 -0.63 13.78
N PHE A 507 2.49 -1.86 13.39
CA PHE A 507 1.88 -2.88 14.23
C PHE A 507 2.91 -3.92 14.60
N THR A 508 3.17 -4.11 15.89
CA THR A 508 4.19 -5.03 16.40
C THR A 508 3.65 -5.90 17.51
N PRO A 509 3.73 -7.23 17.36
CA PRO A 509 3.38 -8.16 18.43
C PRO A 509 4.52 -8.32 19.43
N SER A 510 4.21 -8.79 20.63
CA SER A 510 5.20 -9.16 21.65
C SER A 510 4.76 -10.42 22.38
N ASP A 511 5.74 -11.19 22.89
CA ASP A 511 5.46 -12.42 23.65
C ASP A 511 4.94 -12.12 25.08
N ASN A 512 4.79 -10.82 25.45
CA ASN A 512 3.99 -10.44 26.61
C ASN A 512 2.48 -10.58 26.37
N GLY A 513 2.06 -10.99 25.18
CA GLY A 513 0.66 -11.19 24.81
C GLY A 513 0.00 -9.98 24.17
N HIS A 514 0.68 -8.85 24.10
CA HIS A 514 0.12 -7.61 23.55
C HIS A 514 0.51 -7.40 22.08
N LEU A 515 -0.43 -6.89 21.31
CA LEU A 515 -0.21 -6.26 20.03
C LEU A 515 -0.23 -4.75 20.21
N TYR A 516 0.82 -4.07 19.76
CA TYR A 516 0.99 -2.63 19.85
C TYR A 516 0.78 -1.96 18.49
N ALA A 517 0.06 -0.84 18.47
CA ALA A 517 0.06 0.11 17.35
C ALA A 517 0.91 1.33 17.72
N ILE A 518 1.94 1.57 16.94
CA ILE A 518 2.87 2.68 17.12
C ILE A 518 2.71 3.66 15.97
N ALA A 519 2.54 4.92 16.29
CA ALA A 519 2.50 6.02 15.34
C ALA A 519 3.53 7.09 15.70
N GLU A 520 3.62 8.11 14.87
CA GLU A 520 4.41 9.30 15.15
C GLU A 520 4.01 9.92 16.51
N ALA A 521 4.98 10.26 17.34
CA ALA A 521 4.72 10.90 18.65
C ALA A 521 4.06 12.27 18.49
N SER A 522 4.38 12.95 17.39
CA SER A 522 3.80 14.22 17.00
C SER A 522 3.72 14.31 15.47
N GLY A 523 2.56 14.65 14.93
CA GLY A 523 2.37 15.00 13.52
C GLY A 523 2.30 13.82 12.56
N GLY A 524 1.24 13.04 12.63
CA GLY A 524 0.79 12.21 11.51
C GLY A 524 0.41 13.07 10.30
N PRO A 525 0.21 12.48 9.11
CA PRO A 525 -0.24 13.22 7.95
C PRO A 525 -1.54 13.97 8.27
N LEU A 526 -1.53 15.24 7.96
CA LEU A 526 -2.73 16.06 8.01
C LEU A 526 -3.46 15.89 6.69
N ASN A 527 -4.73 15.53 6.76
CA ASN A 527 -5.58 15.49 5.58
C ASN A 527 -6.23 16.85 5.39
N ILE A 528 -6.18 17.36 4.16
CA ILE A 528 -6.91 18.55 3.77
C ILE A 528 -8.05 18.10 2.86
N THR A 529 -9.27 18.42 3.27
CA THR A 529 -10.46 18.28 2.44
C THR A 529 -10.98 19.66 2.09
N VAL A 530 -11.28 19.89 0.81
CA VAL A 530 -11.84 21.15 0.32
C VAL A 530 -13.22 20.87 -0.24
N GLU A 531 -14.22 21.41 0.42
CA GLU A 531 -15.60 21.41 -0.07
C GLU A 531 -15.87 22.76 -0.74
N GLN A 532 -16.17 22.73 -2.01
CA GLN A 532 -16.43 23.91 -2.80
C GLN A 532 -17.57 23.66 -3.79
N PRO A 533 -18.36 24.68 -4.16
CA PRO A 533 -19.35 24.56 -5.22
C PRO A 533 -18.68 24.19 -6.54
N SER A 534 -19.28 23.32 -7.31
CA SER A 534 -18.80 22.93 -8.64
C SER A 534 -18.83 24.08 -9.65
N ARG A 535 -19.54 25.19 -9.33
CA ARG A 535 -19.65 26.38 -10.16
C ARG A 535 -19.86 27.61 -9.31
N ILE A 536 -19.21 28.72 -9.68
CA ILE A 536 -19.47 30.04 -9.13
C ILE A 536 -20.02 30.91 -10.26
N SER A 537 -21.20 31.52 -10.07
CA SER A 537 -21.76 32.49 -11.00
C SER A 537 -21.38 33.90 -10.57
N ASP A 538 -21.38 34.86 -11.53
CA ASP A 538 -21.00 36.26 -11.29
C ASP A 538 -21.81 36.97 -10.21
N ALA A 539 -22.98 36.45 -9.87
CA ALA A 539 -23.93 37.07 -8.95
C ALA A 539 -23.97 36.40 -7.57
N VAL A 540 -23.27 35.31 -7.36
CA VAL A 540 -23.40 34.52 -6.13
C VAL A 540 -22.03 34.31 -5.47
N ASP A 541 -21.93 34.71 -4.22
CA ASP A 541 -20.79 34.42 -3.37
C ASP A 541 -20.68 32.89 -3.14
N ALA A 542 -19.46 32.34 -3.28
CA ALA A 542 -19.22 30.93 -3.08
C ALA A 542 -18.52 30.68 -1.75
N ARG A 543 -19.06 29.77 -0.95
CA ARG A 543 -18.37 29.30 0.27
C ARG A 543 -17.47 28.14 -0.07
N VAL A 544 -16.22 28.25 0.40
CA VAL A 544 -15.22 27.18 0.36
C VAL A 544 -14.93 26.77 1.78
N ASN A 545 -15.19 25.51 2.09
CA ASN A 545 -14.86 24.92 3.39
C ASN A 545 -13.58 24.12 3.26
N ILE A 546 -12.56 24.46 4.06
CA ILE A 546 -11.28 23.77 4.12
C ILE A 546 -11.21 23.07 5.47
N THR A 547 -11.24 21.76 5.47
CA THR A 547 -11.12 20.94 6.67
C THR A 547 -9.71 20.37 6.75
N VAL A 548 -9.02 20.65 7.85
CA VAL A 548 -7.71 20.08 8.19
C VAL A 548 -7.91 19.07 9.30
N ALA A 549 -7.68 17.80 9.02
CA ALA A 549 -7.86 16.69 9.96
C ALA A 549 -6.54 16.01 10.29
N ALA A 550 -6.31 15.70 11.56
CA ALA A 550 -5.19 14.90 12.02
C ALA A 550 -5.60 13.41 12.06
N SER A 551 -5.41 12.70 10.94
CA SER A 551 -5.89 11.32 10.76
C SER A 551 -4.96 10.25 11.34
N PHE A 552 -3.67 10.56 11.56
CA PHE A 552 -2.64 9.58 11.95
C PHE A 552 -1.77 10.04 13.12
N GLY A 553 -2.25 10.92 13.97
CA GLY A 553 -1.56 11.45 15.14
C GLY A 553 -1.88 12.91 15.37
N ALA A 554 -1.63 13.41 16.58
CA ALA A 554 -1.77 14.84 16.85
C ALA A 554 -0.75 15.64 16.04
N ALA A 555 -1.16 16.74 15.44
CA ALA A 555 -0.27 17.67 14.75
C ALA A 555 -0.12 18.94 15.58
N THR A 556 1.11 19.41 15.80
CA THR A 556 1.40 20.64 16.57
C THR A 556 1.80 21.79 15.65
N ASP A 557 1.52 23.00 16.07
CA ASP A 557 1.83 24.26 15.36
C ASP A 557 1.41 24.26 13.89
N VAL A 558 0.23 23.69 13.63
CA VAL A 558 -0.31 23.62 12.27
C VAL A 558 -0.59 25.01 11.75
N THR A 559 -0.01 25.32 10.61
CA THR A 559 -0.22 26.59 9.91
C THR A 559 -0.73 26.28 8.51
N LEU A 560 -1.91 26.82 8.18
CA LEU A 560 -2.53 26.73 6.87
C LEU A 560 -2.30 28.02 6.11
N LEU A 561 -1.71 27.94 4.94
CA LEU A 561 -1.54 29.04 4.01
C LEU A 561 -2.44 28.82 2.79
N VAL A 562 -3.33 29.76 2.54
CA VAL A 562 -4.18 29.76 1.35
C VAL A 562 -3.87 31.01 0.54
N SER A 563 -3.39 30.82 -0.68
CA SER A 563 -3.06 31.91 -1.61
C SER A 563 -4.10 31.95 -2.73
N PHE A 564 -4.77 33.07 -2.89
CA PHE A 564 -5.76 33.27 -3.93
C PHE A 564 -5.18 34.11 -5.09
N VAL A 565 -5.58 33.80 -6.29
CA VAL A 565 -5.21 34.58 -7.48
C VAL A 565 -6.08 35.83 -7.64
N ALA A 566 -7.16 35.90 -6.87
CA ALA A 566 -8.18 36.95 -7.00
C ALA A 566 -8.36 37.79 -5.72
N ARG A 567 -8.71 39.07 -5.87
CA ARG A 567 -8.71 40.07 -4.79
C ARG A 567 -9.95 40.10 -3.86
N ASN A 568 -11.02 39.40 -4.18
CA ASN A 568 -12.29 39.50 -3.44
C ASN A 568 -12.60 38.25 -2.64
N VAL A 569 -11.74 37.94 -1.67
CA VAL A 569 -11.90 36.83 -0.74
C VAL A 569 -12.11 37.38 0.66
N THR A 570 -13.11 36.88 1.36
CA THR A 570 -13.38 37.26 2.74
C THR A 570 -13.39 36.00 3.60
N PRO A 571 -12.48 35.84 4.57
CA PRO A 571 -12.55 34.77 5.53
C PRO A 571 -13.79 34.89 6.41
N GLU A 572 -14.57 33.84 6.54
CA GLU A 572 -15.72 33.74 7.48
C GLU A 572 -15.37 32.96 8.75
N SER A 573 -14.13 32.45 8.84
CA SER A 573 -13.67 31.64 9.98
C SER A 573 -13.43 32.52 11.21
N LEU A 574 -13.84 32.05 12.36
CA LEU A 574 -13.54 32.65 13.68
C LEU A 574 -12.07 32.50 14.11
N SER A 575 -11.29 31.66 13.40
CA SER A 575 -9.87 31.47 13.70
C SER A 575 -9.05 32.70 13.28
N PRO A 576 -8.13 33.20 14.11
CA PRO A 576 -7.27 34.33 13.75
C PRO A 576 -6.45 34.01 12.50
N PHE A 577 -6.36 34.96 11.60
CA PHE A 577 -5.56 34.83 10.38
C PHE A 577 -4.71 36.08 10.16
N ARG A 578 -3.61 35.90 9.43
CA ARG A 578 -2.78 36.98 8.89
C ARG A 578 -2.99 37.07 7.39
N HIS A 579 -3.16 38.27 6.89
CA HIS A 579 -3.36 38.53 5.48
C HIS A 579 -2.19 39.33 4.91
N GLU A 580 -1.57 38.83 3.87
CA GLU A 580 -0.48 39.52 3.14
C GLU A 580 -0.72 39.37 1.63
N GLY A 581 -1.07 40.47 0.98
CA GLY A 581 -1.36 40.48 -0.46
C GLY A 581 -2.56 39.61 -0.83
N LEU A 582 -2.34 38.50 -1.50
CA LEU A 582 -3.38 37.52 -1.89
C LEU A 582 -3.34 36.25 -1.03
N SER A 583 -2.53 36.25 0.02
CA SER A 583 -2.32 35.08 0.88
C SER A 583 -2.92 35.30 2.26
N TYR A 584 -3.57 34.26 2.76
CA TYR A 584 -4.17 34.18 4.08
C TYR A 584 -3.51 33.05 4.86
N THR A 585 -3.04 33.34 6.05
CA THR A 585 -2.37 32.39 6.92
C THR A 585 -3.16 32.20 8.20
N TRP A 586 -3.59 30.97 8.49
CA TRP A 586 -4.23 30.58 9.73
C TRP A 586 -3.27 29.76 10.59
N LYS A 587 -3.09 30.16 11.85
CA LYS A 587 -2.42 29.36 12.85
C LYS A 587 -3.47 28.47 13.53
N LEU A 588 -3.52 27.21 13.19
CA LEU A 588 -4.51 26.24 13.70
C LEU A 588 -4.09 25.63 15.04
N GLY A 589 -2.83 25.86 15.45
CA GLY A 589 -2.27 25.33 16.69
C GLY A 589 -2.18 23.80 16.65
N THR A 590 -2.39 23.17 17.80
CA THR A 590 -2.41 21.70 17.91
C THR A 590 -3.77 21.15 17.46
N ILE A 591 -3.75 20.19 16.54
CA ILE A 591 -4.91 19.41 16.14
C ILE A 591 -4.73 18.00 16.75
N PRO A 592 -5.54 17.61 17.75
CA PRO A 592 -5.47 16.27 18.32
C PRO A 592 -5.78 15.18 17.29
N PHE A 593 -5.26 13.97 17.53
CA PHE A 593 -5.58 12.79 16.72
C PHE A 593 -7.11 12.58 16.62
N GLY A 594 -7.58 12.26 15.43
CA GLY A 594 -9.00 12.07 15.14
C GLY A 594 -9.84 13.36 15.17
N SER A 595 -9.19 14.53 15.36
CA SER A 595 -9.86 15.83 15.34
C SER A 595 -9.59 16.59 14.05
N SER A 596 -10.44 17.59 13.77
CA SER A 596 -10.29 18.47 12.63
C SER A 596 -10.47 19.94 12.99
N ARG A 597 -10.01 20.82 12.11
CA ARG A 597 -10.28 22.27 12.13
C ARG A 597 -10.87 22.64 10.78
N GLU A 598 -11.95 23.39 10.82
CA GLU A 598 -12.63 23.90 9.63
C GLU A 598 -12.34 25.39 9.46
N ILE A 599 -11.95 25.77 8.24
CA ILE A 599 -11.76 27.13 7.81
C ILE A 599 -12.79 27.41 6.71
N ARG A 600 -13.57 28.46 6.89
CA ARG A 600 -14.57 28.91 5.91
C ARG A 600 -14.12 30.17 5.23
N VAL A 601 -14.17 30.16 3.93
CA VAL A 601 -13.78 31.30 3.10
C VAL A 601 -14.92 31.63 2.14
N LEU A 602 -15.35 32.88 2.16
CA LEU A 602 -16.30 33.40 1.19
C LEU A 602 -15.53 33.99 0.03
N VAL A 603 -15.69 33.40 -1.15
CA VAL A 603 -15.14 33.94 -2.39
C VAL A 603 -16.25 34.72 -3.08
N LYS A 604 -16.09 36.03 -3.14
CA LYS A 604 -17.07 36.91 -3.82
C LYS A 604 -16.89 36.83 -5.32
N GLY A 605 -18.01 36.84 -6.04
CA GLY A 605 -18.05 36.80 -7.50
C GLY A 605 -17.12 37.84 -8.13
N LEU A 606 -16.15 37.37 -8.90
CA LEU A 606 -15.10 38.19 -9.48
C LEU A 606 -15.44 38.52 -10.93
N CYS A 607 -15.87 39.74 -11.12
CA CYS A 607 -15.93 40.31 -12.45
C CYS A 607 -14.70 41.25 -12.63
N VAL A 608 -13.71 40.81 -13.39
CA VAL A 608 -12.63 41.66 -13.86
C VAL A 608 -12.83 41.81 -15.36
N PRO A 609 -13.34 42.94 -15.84
CA PRO A 609 -13.40 43.17 -17.28
C PRO A 609 -11.96 43.20 -17.83
N PRO A 610 -11.69 42.53 -18.97
CA PRO A 610 -10.40 42.68 -19.64
C PRO A 610 -10.17 44.15 -20.02
N PRO A 611 -8.92 44.62 -20.06
CA PRO A 611 -8.63 45.94 -20.57
C PRO A 611 -9.12 46.03 -22.02
N LEU A 612 -10.05 46.93 -22.25
CA LEU A 612 -10.65 47.13 -23.57
C LEU A 612 -9.72 47.97 -24.45
N PRO A 613 -9.60 47.63 -25.74
CA PRO A 613 -8.97 48.54 -26.69
C PRO A 613 -9.73 49.90 -26.76
N PRO A 614 -9.04 51.00 -26.97
CA PRO A 614 -9.70 52.30 -27.11
C PRO A 614 -10.76 52.27 -28.24
N GLY A 615 -12.01 52.63 -27.90
CA GLY A 615 -13.12 52.66 -28.85
C GLY A 615 -14.08 51.50 -28.80
N SER A 616 -13.93 50.56 -27.89
CA SER A 616 -14.88 49.42 -27.66
C SER A 616 -16.08 49.95 -26.90
N GLY A 617 -17.28 49.54 -27.34
CA GLY A 617 -18.56 49.81 -26.62
C GLY A 617 -18.63 49.08 -25.27
N PRO A 618 -19.63 49.37 -24.43
CA PRO A 618 -19.75 48.76 -23.11
C PRO A 618 -19.90 47.24 -23.20
N VAL A 619 -19.00 46.51 -22.51
CA VAL A 619 -19.05 45.05 -22.41
C VAL A 619 -20.00 44.67 -21.27
N THR A 620 -21.12 44.09 -21.62
CA THR A 620 -22.07 43.51 -20.66
C THR A 620 -21.78 41.99 -20.56
N GLY A 621 -20.86 41.65 -19.67
CA GLY A 621 -20.52 40.23 -19.38
C GLY A 621 -19.08 40.11 -18.89
N CYS A 622 -18.88 39.27 -17.88
CA CYS A 622 -17.58 38.99 -17.33
C CYS A 622 -17.08 37.64 -17.82
N GLY A 623 -15.92 37.61 -18.45
CA GLY A 623 -15.28 36.42 -18.94
C GLY A 623 -13.91 36.20 -18.34
N THR A 624 -13.71 35.16 -17.56
CA THR A 624 -12.41 34.48 -17.41
C THR A 624 -12.57 33.12 -16.77
N THR A 625 -11.89 32.16 -17.33
CA THR A 625 -11.63 30.85 -16.72
C THR A 625 -10.28 30.89 -16.02
N GLY A 626 -10.21 30.43 -14.76
CA GLY A 626 -8.92 30.32 -14.09
C GLY A 626 -8.98 29.66 -12.72
N ALA A 627 -7.90 28.98 -12.35
CA ALA A 627 -7.68 28.51 -11.00
C ALA A 627 -7.53 29.70 -10.05
N VAL A 628 -8.10 29.62 -8.86
CA VAL A 628 -8.29 30.78 -7.99
C VAL A 628 -7.52 30.68 -6.70
N GLY A 629 -6.97 29.51 -6.33
CA GLY A 629 -6.22 29.43 -5.09
C GLY A 629 -5.32 28.20 -4.97
N PHE A 630 -4.27 28.35 -4.14
CA PHE A 630 -3.35 27.29 -3.76
C PHE A 630 -3.38 27.16 -2.24
N ILE A 631 -3.43 25.93 -1.74
CA ILE A 631 -3.33 25.64 -0.31
C ILE A 631 -1.98 24.99 -0.06
N SER A 632 -1.23 25.51 0.90
CA SER A 632 -0.08 24.84 1.47
C SER A 632 -0.22 24.79 2.98
N MET A 633 0.36 23.78 3.61
CA MET A 633 0.29 23.59 5.05
C MET A 633 1.67 23.26 5.57
N THR A 634 1.99 23.83 6.73
CA THR A 634 3.19 23.50 7.49
C THR A 634 2.83 23.08 8.91
N SER A 635 3.60 22.17 9.49
CA SER A 635 3.50 21.80 10.88
C SER A 635 4.91 21.75 11.47
N SER A 636 5.11 22.20 12.72
CA SER A 636 6.43 22.17 13.37
C SER A 636 6.89 20.75 13.67
N THR A 637 5.97 19.79 13.70
CA THR A 637 6.27 18.38 13.91
C THR A 637 6.79 17.67 12.67
N ARG A 638 6.80 18.35 11.52
CA ARG A 638 7.46 17.91 10.28
C ARG A 638 8.07 19.07 9.53
N GLN A 639 9.39 19.14 9.49
CA GLN A 639 10.07 20.00 8.54
C GLN A 639 9.82 19.47 7.11
N GLY A 640 9.07 20.24 6.33
CA GLY A 640 9.08 20.14 4.88
C GLY A 640 7.99 19.32 4.19
N VAL A 641 6.88 19.00 4.84
CA VAL A 641 5.73 18.43 4.13
C VAL A 641 4.76 19.54 3.76
N SER A 642 4.99 20.18 2.62
CA SER A 642 3.93 20.93 1.96
C SER A 642 3.12 19.95 1.11
N PHE A 643 1.88 19.72 1.43
CA PHE A 643 0.92 19.11 0.52
C PHE A 643 0.34 20.25 -0.32
N PRO A 644 0.64 20.35 -1.62
CA PRO A 644 -0.06 21.28 -2.48
C PRO A 644 -1.47 20.75 -2.70
N ALA A 645 -2.44 21.19 -1.93
CA ALA A 645 -3.82 21.11 -2.33
C ALA A 645 -4.13 22.35 -3.18
N VAL A 646 -4.73 22.15 -4.33
CA VAL A 646 -5.11 23.24 -5.22
C VAL A 646 -6.61 23.47 -5.07
N ILE A 647 -6.99 24.70 -4.73
CA ILE A 647 -8.38 25.12 -4.79
C ILE A 647 -8.66 25.56 -6.23
N TYR A 648 -9.52 24.80 -6.89
CA TYR A 648 -10.02 25.19 -8.21
C TYR A 648 -11.39 25.80 -8.04
N ILE A 649 -11.49 27.10 -8.22
CA ILE A 649 -12.76 27.79 -8.35
C ILE A 649 -12.92 28.12 -9.83
N PHE A 650 -13.87 27.47 -10.48
CA PHE A 650 -14.14 27.70 -11.90
C PHE A 650 -15.33 28.63 -12.04
N LYS A 651 -15.15 29.64 -12.84
CA LYS A 651 -16.21 30.47 -13.35
C LYS A 651 -16.60 29.95 -14.73
N VAL A 652 -17.85 29.51 -14.88
CA VAL A 652 -18.41 29.16 -16.19
C VAL A 652 -19.27 30.33 -16.65
N GLU A 653 -18.93 30.88 -17.79
CA GLU A 653 -19.71 31.93 -18.42
C GLU A 653 -20.47 31.43 -19.62
N ASN A 654 -21.72 31.92 -19.76
CA ASN A 654 -22.44 31.87 -21.01
C ASN A 654 -22.01 33.07 -21.85
N TRP A 655 -21.16 32.86 -22.82
CA TRP A 655 -20.87 33.85 -23.85
C TRP A 655 -21.95 33.79 -24.93
N ALA A 656 -22.73 34.81 -25.03
CA ALA A 656 -23.44 35.07 -26.28
C ALA A 656 -22.48 35.86 -27.18
N THR A 657 -21.73 35.18 -28.04
CA THR A 657 -20.90 35.83 -29.04
C THR A 657 -21.73 36.22 -30.26
N THR A 658 -21.87 37.48 -30.52
CA THR A 658 -22.21 38.03 -31.83
C THR A 658 -20.96 38.56 -32.56
N GLY A 659 -19.94 37.69 -32.72
CA GLY A 659 -18.69 38.03 -33.43
C GLY A 659 -17.78 36.83 -33.62
N PRO A 660 -16.89 36.81 -34.62
CA PRO A 660 -15.98 35.67 -34.84
C PRO A 660 -14.98 35.53 -33.69
N ALA A 661 -14.76 34.29 -33.27
CA ALA A 661 -13.89 33.90 -32.16
C ALA A 661 -12.45 34.45 -32.36
N PRO A 662 -11.84 35.10 -31.37
CA PRO A 662 -10.43 35.45 -31.45
C PRO A 662 -9.55 34.24 -31.30
N THR A 663 -8.57 34.07 -32.20
CA THR A 663 -7.52 33.06 -32.10
C THR A 663 -6.69 33.29 -30.81
N PRO A 664 -6.32 32.24 -30.05
CA PRO A 664 -5.51 32.42 -28.86
C PRO A 664 -4.12 32.97 -29.23
N SER A 665 -3.75 34.09 -28.64
CA SER A 665 -2.45 34.68 -28.86
C SER A 665 -1.36 33.90 -28.13
N ALA A 666 -0.22 33.67 -28.78
CA ALA A 666 0.96 33.01 -28.25
C ALA A 666 1.49 33.60 -26.91
N THR A 667 1.04 34.80 -26.55
CA THR A 667 1.40 35.53 -25.33
C THR A 667 0.86 34.86 -24.05
N LEU A 668 -0.26 34.14 -24.12
CA LEU A 668 -0.82 33.46 -22.94
C LEU A 668 0.01 32.25 -22.54
N PHE A 669 0.52 31.50 -23.54
CA PHE A 669 1.42 30.37 -23.28
C PHE A 669 2.79 30.83 -22.76
N LEU A 670 3.26 32.00 -23.15
CA LEU A 670 4.51 32.56 -22.65
C LEU A 670 4.38 32.99 -21.18
N ALA A 671 3.24 33.54 -20.77
CA ALA A 671 3.00 33.95 -19.38
C ALA A 671 2.92 32.73 -18.42
N ILE A 672 2.27 31.65 -18.84
CA ILE A 672 2.22 30.40 -18.05
C ILE A 672 3.60 29.75 -17.97
N GLY A 673 4.37 29.76 -19.06
CA GLY A 673 5.74 29.25 -19.10
C GLY A 673 6.70 30.05 -18.19
N ILE A 674 6.54 31.38 -18.13
CA ILE A 674 7.37 32.26 -17.29
C ILE A 674 7.05 32.07 -15.80
N VAL A 675 5.78 31.89 -15.42
CA VAL A 675 5.39 31.63 -14.03
C VAL A 675 5.90 30.25 -13.56
N ALA A 676 5.81 29.23 -14.40
CA ALA A 676 6.37 27.91 -14.10
C ALA A 676 7.91 27.96 -13.96
N ALA A 677 8.60 28.68 -14.83
CA ALA A 677 10.06 28.87 -14.77
C ALA A 677 10.50 29.64 -13.53
N LEU A 678 9.75 30.67 -13.10
CA LEU A 678 10.03 31.43 -11.88
C LEU A 678 9.82 30.59 -10.61
N ILE A 679 8.83 29.69 -10.58
CA ILE A 679 8.62 28.77 -9.47
C ILE A 679 9.78 27.76 -9.36
N VAL A 680 10.21 27.20 -10.48
CA VAL A 680 11.38 26.29 -10.52
C VAL A 680 12.66 27.02 -10.09
N ALA A 681 12.86 28.26 -10.53
CA ALA A 681 14.01 29.08 -10.13
C ALA A 681 13.99 29.44 -8.62
N ALA A 682 12.82 29.73 -8.05
CA ALA A 682 12.67 30.01 -6.63
C ALA A 682 12.95 28.78 -5.75
N VAL A 683 12.51 27.59 -6.20
CA VAL A 683 12.82 26.32 -5.52
C VAL A 683 14.32 26.02 -5.62
N ALA A 684 14.93 26.18 -6.78
CA ALA A 684 16.38 25.98 -6.97
C ALA A 684 17.23 26.95 -6.14
N LEU A 685 16.82 28.23 -6.02
CA LEU A 685 17.49 29.23 -5.19
C LEU A 685 17.34 28.92 -3.69
N SER A 686 16.19 28.42 -3.26
CA SER A 686 15.98 28.01 -1.86
C SER A 686 16.85 26.81 -1.46
N VAL A 687 17.01 25.86 -2.37
CA VAL A 687 17.90 24.69 -2.18
C VAL A 687 19.38 25.11 -2.19
N ALA A 688 19.78 26.01 -3.09
CA ALA A 688 21.15 26.54 -3.15
C ALA A 688 21.51 27.40 -1.92
N TRP A 689 20.54 28.15 -1.40
CA TRP A 689 20.72 28.97 -0.19
C TRP A 689 20.87 28.11 1.07
N ARG A 690 20.15 26.99 1.15
CA ARG A 690 20.30 26.01 2.24
C ARG A 690 21.66 25.31 2.20
N LYS A 691 22.20 24.99 1.01
CA LYS A 691 23.56 24.42 0.87
C LYS A 691 24.69 25.35 1.30
N ARG A 692 24.50 26.68 1.26
CA ARG A 692 25.49 27.68 1.69
C ARG A 692 25.48 27.98 3.19
N ARG A 693 24.48 27.54 3.96
CA ARG A 693 24.41 27.73 5.43
C ARG A 693 24.78 26.50 6.25
N GLY A 694 25.22 25.43 5.60
CA GLY A 694 25.64 24.17 6.22
C GLY A 694 27.16 24.02 6.31
N HIS A 695 27.88 25.15 6.45
CA HIS A 695 29.28 25.20 6.88
C HIS A 695 29.40 26.12 8.06
#